data_1093e649d5e1342241511920b61f761c
#
_entry.id   1093e649d5e1342241511920b61f761c
#
_cell.length_a   1.000
_cell.length_b   1.000
_cell.length_c   1.000
_cell.angle_alpha   90.00
_cell.angle_beta   90.00
_cell.angle_gamma   90.00
#
_symmetry.space_group_name_H-M   'P 1'
#
loop_
_entity.id
_entity.type
_entity.pdbx_description
1 polymer ?
#
loop_
_entity_poly.entity_id
_entity_poly.type
_entity_poly.pdbx_seq_one_letter_code
_entity_poly.pdbx_strand_id
1 'polypeptide(L)'
;MQQFLLKSKRVLSNHFGFFLFAVILLWLKTYAAYVTEFNLGISNTIQKFLLFFNPLSSAVLFLGLALFAKGKRAYIWLIIINLLMSILLYANVVYYRFFSDFITFPTLTQSNNFGDLGGSIFALLHLYDPLYFLDTIILIVLVATKFVNPKPIRVAKHKLSLVFVAGILLFSVNLGLAESDRPELLTRTFDRNYIVKYLGAYNFTIYDGIQSAKASTERALADGDNMTEVRNYLSSTYASPNPEYFGKGKGMNVIYIHLESFQNFLLNYKLNGQEVTPFLNSFTKDANTLYFDNFFHQTGQGKTSDAEFMLENSMFGLPQGSVFTNKAHNTYQSAPAILGQQGYTSAVFHGNYKTFWNRDEVYKSFGFNKFFDASYYDMNEKDVVNYGLKDKPFFNESIPLLQTLKQPFYTKFITLSNHFPYPIDKAEATIEPAKTGDSSVDTYFQTARYLDESVKGFIDYLKQSGLYDNSIIVMYGDHYGISDNHSAAMSQIMGKEMNAFENAQLQRVPLIIRVPGMEGGVQHQYGGEIDVLPTLLHLLGTDTKNYVQFGSDLLSPEHKQVVPFRNGNYVSPTVTALNGKYYDTATGKPVEFTDEIKQNEQMVQKSLKYSDQVVNGDLLRFYTPEGFTPVEPSKYNYNNRDKDKTKVKTTEDGETK
;
A
#
# COMPACT_ATOMS: atom_id res chain seq x y z
N MET A 1 -21.35 13.94 -48.68
CA MET A 1 -20.96 14.65 -47.46
C MET A 1 -22.12 15.47 -46.86
N GLN A 2 -22.79 16.39 -47.58
CA GLN A 2 -23.90 17.21 -47.04
C GLN A 2 -25.07 16.39 -46.50
N GLN A 3 -25.56 15.36 -47.24
CA GLN A 3 -26.64 14.49 -46.76
C GLN A 3 -26.30 13.72 -45.49
N PHE A 4 -25.06 13.28 -45.35
CA PHE A 4 -24.58 12.61 -44.13
C PHE A 4 -24.59 13.57 -42.96
N LEU A 5 -24.08 14.80 -43.13
CA LEU A 5 -24.06 15.83 -42.09
C LEU A 5 -25.49 16.22 -41.64
N LEU A 6 -26.42 16.36 -42.56
CA LEU A 6 -27.85 16.65 -42.27
C LEU A 6 -28.50 15.51 -41.49
N LYS A 7 -28.24 14.24 -41.86
CA LYS A 7 -28.73 13.07 -41.14
C LYS A 7 -28.16 12.97 -39.73
N SER A 8 -26.86 13.15 -39.57
CA SER A 8 -26.20 13.17 -38.27
C SER A 8 -26.71 14.29 -37.36
N LYS A 9 -26.88 15.50 -37.88
CA LYS A 9 -27.47 16.65 -37.16
C LYS A 9 -28.90 16.33 -36.67
N ARG A 10 -29.71 15.69 -37.48
CA ARG A 10 -31.07 15.27 -37.11
C ARG A 10 -31.10 14.21 -36.01
N VAL A 11 -30.21 13.24 -36.08
CA VAL A 11 -30.09 12.18 -35.07
C VAL A 11 -29.60 12.76 -33.74
N LEU A 12 -28.51 13.56 -33.75
CA LEU A 12 -27.89 14.13 -32.54
C LEU A 12 -28.76 15.23 -31.90
N SER A 13 -29.67 15.89 -32.68
CA SER A 13 -30.64 16.84 -32.12
C SER A 13 -31.79 16.15 -31.37
N ASN A 14 -31.87 14.81 -31.40
CA ASN A 14 -32.78 14.03 -30.59
C ASN A 14 -32.07 13.63 -29.29
N HIS A 15 -32.74 13.79 -28.14
CA HIS A 15 -32.18 13.39 -26.82
C HIS A 15 -31.64 11.98 -26.81
N PHE A 16 -32.37 11.03 -27.39
CA PHE A 16 -31.95 9.63 -27.42
C PHE A 16 -30.76 9.39 -28.36
N GLY A 17 -30.71 10.07 -29.52
CA GLY A 17 -29.57 9.96 -30.43
C GLY A 17 -28.27 10.57 -29.82
N PHE A 18 -28.42 11.71 -29.13
CA PHE A 18 -27.26 12.33 -28.42
C PHE A 18 -26.81 11.46 -27.24
N PHE A 19 -27.74 10.89 -26.50
CA PHE A 19 -27.45 9.92 -25.43
C PHE A 19 -26.67 8.71 -25.95
N LEU A 20 -27.17 8.04 -27.02
CA LEU A 20 -26.46 6.90 -27.58
C LEU A 20 -25.06 7.26 -28.09
N PHE A 21 -24.91 8.44 -28.69
CA PHE A 21 -23.62 8.90 -29.14
C PHE A 21 -22.64 9.10 -27.97
N ALA A 22 -23.10 9.72 -26.88
CA ALA A 22 -22.29 9.89 -25.67
C ALA A 22 -21.93 8.53 -25.01
N VAL A 23 -22.88 7.58 -24.98
CA VAL A 23 -22.62 6.21 -24.49
C VAL A 23 -21.52 5.54 -25.30
N ILE A 24 -21.57 5.63 -26.63
CA ILE A 24 -20.55 5.04 -27.50
C ILE A 24 -19.16 5.69 -27.24
N LEU A 25 -19.09 7.01 -27.16
CA LEU A 25 -17.83 7.71 -26.92
C LEU A 25 -17.22 7.32 -25.56
N LEU A 26 -18.03 7.36 -24.50
CA LEU A 26 -17.59 7.01 -23.16
C LEU A 26 -17.15 5.53 -23.06
N TRP A 27 -17.93 4.63 -23.67
CA TRP A 27 -17.61 3.21 -23.71
C TRP A 27 -16.27 2.94 -24.41
N LEU A 28 -16.07 3.49 -25.62
CA LEU A 28 -14.83 3.28 -26.36
C LEU A 28 -13.61 3.84 -25.61
N LYS A 29 -13.73 5.04 -25.04
CA LYS A 29 -12.67 5.64 -24.21
C LYS A 29 -12.33 4.78 -23.00
N THR A 30 -13.36 4.32 -22.26
CA THR A 30 -13.15 3.50 -21.07
C THR A 30 -12.49 2.17 -21.41
N TYR A 31 -12.95 1.53 -22.49
CA TYR A 31 -12.33 0.29 -22.98
C TYR A 31 -10.86 0.53 -23.42
N ALA A 32 -10.58 1.63 -24.12
CA ALA A 32 -9.21 1.99 -24.48
C ALA A 32 -8.32 2.12 -23.22
N ALA A 33 -8.78 2.88 -22.20
CA ALA A 33 -8.07 3.00 -20.94
C ALA A 33 -7.80 1.64 -20.27
N TYR A 34 -8.76 0.72 -20.29
CA TYR A 34 -8.59 -0.62 -19.71
C TYR A 34 -7.50 -1.44 -20.40
N VAL A 35 -7.34 -1.27 -21.71
CA VAL A 35 -6.34 -2.04 -22.48
C VAL A 35 -4.96 -1.40 -22.42
N THR A 36 -4.89 -0.06 -22.31
CA THR A 36 -3.61 0.67 -22.40
C THR A 36 -2.99 1.03 -21.06
N GLU A 37 -3.79 1.17 -20.00
CA GLU A 37 -3.32 1.71 -18.71
C GLU A 37 -3.34 0.67 -17.58
N PHE A 38 -4.24 -0.33 -17.63
CA PHE A 38 -4.44 -1.24 -16.51
C PHE A 38 -3.92 -2.65 -16.83
N ASN A 39 -3.03 -3.15 -15.98
CA ASN A 39 -2.59 -4.54 -16.04
C ASN A 39 -3.56 -5.45 -15.26
N LEU A 40 -4.68 -5.81 -15.90
CA LEU A 40 -5.75 -6.59 -15.27
C LEU A 40 -5.56 -8.12 -15.35
N GLY A 41 -4.43 -8.60 -15.86
CA GLY A 41 -4.11 -10.03 -15.92
C GLY A 41 -5.14 -10.84 -16.72
N ILE A 42 -5.49 -10.39 -17.94
CA ILE A 42 -6.48 -11.06 -18.81
C ILE A 42 -5.92 -12.39 -19.32
N SER A 43 -6.60 -13.49 -19.03
CA SER A 43 -6.10 -14.83 -19.33
C SER A 43 -6.93 -15.65 -20.32
N ASN A 44 -8.21 -15.30 -20.53
CA ASN A 44 -9.11 -16.08 -21.40
C ASN A 44 -10.05 -15.20 -22.22
N THR A 45 -10.84 -15.85 -23.12
CA THR A 45 -11.76 -15.16 -24.04
C THR A 45 -12.96 -14.52 -23.32
N ILE A 46 -13.46 -15.15 -22.24
CA ILE A 46 -14.57 -14.61 -21.45
C ILE A 46 -14.15 -13.30 -20.80
N GLN A 47 -12.96 -13.24 -20.22
CA GLN A 47 -12.42 -12.03 -19.60
C GLN A 47 -12.20 -10.90 -20.62
N LYS A 48 -11.73 -11.21 -21.84
CA LYS A 48 -11.62 -10.23 -22.95
C LYS A 48 -12.99 -9.68 -23.32
N PHE A 49 -14.00 -10.55 -23.42
CA PHE A 49 -15.35 -10.13 -23.72
C PHE A 49 -15.94 -9.26 -22.60
N LEU A 50 -15.77 -9.67 -21.34
CA LEU A 50 -16.24 -8.90 -20.19
C LEU A 50 -15.57 -7.53 -20.10
N LEU A 51 -14.26 -7.44 -20.32
CA LEU A 51 -13.52 -6.18 -20.30
C LEU A 51 -14.05 -5.19 -21.38
N PHE A 52 -14.40 -5.70 -22.56
CA PHE A 52 -15.03 -4.91 -23.63
C PHE A 52 -16.47 -4.51 -23.28
N PHE A 53 -17.21 -5.38 -22.62
CA PHE A 53 -18.65 -5.25 -22.42
C PHE A 53 -19.01 -4.44 -21.16
N ASN A 54 -18.23 -4.57 -20.07
CA ASN A 54 -18.58 -4.00 -18.77
C ASN A 54 -18.75 -2.46 -18.74
N PRO A 55 -17.98 -1.62 -19.50
CA PRO A 55 -18.18 -0.18 -19.46
C PRO A 55 -19.52 0.24 -20.07
N LEU A 56 -20.12 -0.60 -20.91
CA LEU A 56 -21.36 -0.27 -21.59
C LEU A 56 -22.53 -0.18 -20.60
N SER A 57 -22.63 -1.12 -19.65
CA SER A 57 -23.69 -1.10 -18.63
C SER A 57 -23.66 0.17 -17.79
N SER A 58 -22.50 0.57 -17.32
CA SER A 58 -22.29 1.80 -16.55
C SER A 58 -22.59 3.05 -17.36
N ALA A 59 -22.11 3.13 -18.62
CA ALA A 59 -22.38 4.26 -19.49
C ALA A 59 -23.88 4.45 -19.74
N VAL A 60 -24.60 3.35 -20.00
CA VAL A 60 -26.06 3.40 -20.20
C VAL A 60 -26.82 3.86 -18.96
N LEU A 61 -26.49 3.30 -17.79
CA LEU A 61 -27.15 3.64 -16.53
C LEU A 61 -26.89 5.07 -16.09
N PHE A 62 -25.62 5.50 -16.04
CA PHE A 62 -25.28 6.83 -15.53
C PHE A 62 -25.68 7.95 -16.50
N LEU A 63 -25.35 7.84 -17.79
CA LEU A 63 -25.78 8.84 -18.78
C LEU A 63 -27.28 8.84 -18.97
N GLY A 64 -27.96 7.70 -18.75
CA GLY A 64 -29.43 7.57 -18.77
C GLY A 64 -30.11 8.51 -17.77
N LEU A 65 -29.48 8.85 -16.64
CA LEU A 65 -30.00 9.81 -15.66
C LEU A 65 -30.30 11.18 -16.28
N ALA A 66 -29.51 11.60 -17.27
CA ALA A 66 -29.71 12.88 -17.93
C ALA A 66 -31.03 12.95 -18.70
N LEU A 67 -31.60 11.79 -19.11
CA LEU A 67 -32.86 11.71 -19.88
C LEU A 67 -34.11 12.07 -19.06
N PHE A 68 -34.00 12.13 -17.72
CA PHE A 68 -35.09 12.64 -16.86
C PHE A 68 -35.31 14.14 -17.04
N ALA A 69 -34.30 14.87 -17.48
CA ALA A 69 -34.37 16.30 -17.69
C ALA A 69 -35.08 16.64 -19.03
N LYS A 70 -35.60 17.89 -19.14
CA LYS A 70 -36.30 18.38 -20.32
C LYS A 70 -35.45 19.33 -21.16
N GLY A 71 -35.51 19.22 -22.47
CA GLY A 71 -34.94 20.17 -23.40
C GLY A 71 -33.41 20.31 -23.25
N LYS A 72 -32.89 21.53 -23.25
CA LYS A 72 -31.45 21.81 -23.12
C LYS A 72 -30.84 21.26 -21.85
N ARG A 73 -31.60 21.16 -20.76
CA ARG A 73 -31.09 20.65 -19.48
C ARG A 73 -30.65 19.16 -19.59
N ALA A 74 -31.33 18.36 -20.43
CA ALA A 74 -30.91 16.98 -20.65
C ALA A 74 -29.51 16.89 -21.26
N TYR A 75 -29.17 17.75 -22.22
CA TYR A 75 -27.87 17.79 -22.86
C TYR A 75 -26.80 18.28 -21.87
N ILE A 76 -27.13 19.31 -21.08
CA ILE A 76 -26.21 19.84 -20.06
C ILE A 76 -25.90 18.78 -19.02
N TRP A 77 -26.93 18.10 -18.47
CA TRP A 77 -26.75 17.04 -17.50
C TRP A 77 -25.94 15.86 -18.07
N LEU A 78 -26.19 15.51 -19.34
CA LEU A 78 -25.45 14.43 -19.99
C LEU A 78 -23.97 14.79 -20.10
N ILE A 79 -23.63 16.02 -20.47
CA ILE A 79 -22.25 16.51 -20.52
C ILE A 79 -21.62 16.52 -19.12
N ILE A 80 -22.35 16.98 -18.09
CA ILE A 80 -21.87 17.00 -16.72
C ILE A 80 -21.58 15.58 -16.23
N ILE A 81 -22.52 14.63 -16.43
CA ILE A 81 -22.32 13.24 -16.01
C ILE A 81 -21.15 12.62 -16.77
N ASN A 82 -21.05 12.86 -18.09
CA ASN A 82 -19.93 12.37 -18.89
C ASN A 82 -18.58 12.93 -18.37
N LEU A 83 -18.54 14.22 -18.02
CA LEU A 83 -17.36 14.86 -17.45
C LEU A 83 -16.97 14.23 -16.10
N LEU A 84 -17.95 14.01 -15.21
CA LEU A 84 -17.70 13.37 -13.90
C LEU A 84 -17.18 11.94 -14.07
N MET A 85 -17.75 11.16 -14.99
CA MET A 85 -17.25 9.82 -15.31
C MET A 85 -15.85 9.86 -15.93
N SER A 86 -15.54 10.88 -16.75
CA SER A 86 -14.19 11.09 -17.31
C SER A 86 -13.17 11.45 -16.24
N ILE A 87 -13.55 12.31 -15.29
CA ILE A 87 -12.69 12.65 -14.15
C ILE A 87 -12.42 11.41 -13.29
N LEU A 88 -13.45 10.61 -12.99
CA LEU A 88 -13.30 9.38 -12.21
C LEU A 88 -12.39 8.36 -12.92
N LEU A 89 -12.57 8.18 -14.24
CA LEU A 89 -11.71 7.30 -15.03
C LEU A 89 -10.27 7.79 -15.02
N TYR A 90 -10.03 9.07 -15.31
CA TYR A 90 -8.69 9.66 -15.36
C TYR A 90 -8.01 9.65 -13.99
N ALA A 91 -8.74 9.95 -12.91
CA ALA A 91 -8.20 9.83 -11.56
C ALA A 91 -7.72 8.40 -11.26
N ASN A 92 -8.49 7.37 -11.65
CA ASN A 92 -8.06 5.98 -11.54
C ASN A 92 -6.85 5.66 -12.42
N VAL A 93 -6.73 6.23 -13.63
CA VAL A 93 -5.55 6.05 -14.49
C VAL A 93 -4.30 6.58 -13.80
N VAL A 94 -4.33 7.83 -13.30
CA VAL A 94 -3.18 8.43 -12.61
C VAL A 94 -2.84 7.65 -11.33
N TYR A 95 -3.85 7.26 -10.55
CA TYR A 95 -3.66 6.47 -9.35
C TYR A 95 -3.05 5.09 -9.66
N TYR A 96 -3.53 4.43 -10.71
CA TYR A 96 -3.04 3.13 -11.13
C TYR A 96 -1.58 3.16 -11.60
N ARG A 97 -1.16 4.22 -12.27
CA ARG A 97 0.24 4.41 -12.68
C ARG A 97 1.20 4.42 -11.48
N PHE A 98 0.73 4.83 -10.29
CA PHE A 98 1.54 4.87 -9.08
C PHE A 98 1.40 3.61 -8.22
N PHE A 99 0.15 3.20 -7.96
CA PHE A 99 -0.15 2.17 -6.97
C PHE A 99 -0.42 0.79 -7.58
N SER A 100 -0.53 0.66 -8.91
CA SER A 100 -1.01 -0.54 -9.61
C SER A 100 -2.35 -1.04 -9.07
N ASP A 101 -3.22 -0.11 -8.63
CA ASP A 101 -4.47 -0.36 -7.94
C ASP A 101 -5.50 0.75 -8.23
N PHE A 102 -6.75 0.57 -7.78
CA PHE A 102 -7.86 1.50 -8.01
C PHE A 102 -8.18 2.34 -6.79
N ILE A 103 -8.61 3.60 -7.04
CA ILE A 103 -9.06 4.52 -5.98
C ILE A 103 -10.27 3.92 -5.26
N THR A 104 -10.20 3.93 -3.92
CA THR A 104 -11.30 3.53 -3.03
C THR A 104 -11.91 4.72 -2.32
N PHE A 105 -13.12 4.55 -1.80
CA PHE A 105 -13.82 5.60 -1.06
C PHE A 105 -13.00 6.08 0.17
N PRO A 106 -12.40 5.20 0.97
CA PRO A 106 -11.49 5.62 2.04
C PRO A 106 -10.28 6.42 1.57
N THR A 107 -9.70 6.09 0.39
CA THR A 107 -8.57 6.84 -0.17
C THR A 107 -8.94 8.30 -0.45
N LEU A 108 -10.17 8.58 -0.89
CA LEU A 108 -10.66 9.94 -1.11
C LEU A 108 -10.75 10.79 0.16
N THR A 109 -10.84 10.17 1.33
CA THR A 109 -10.89 10.87 2.63
C THR A 109 -9.49 11.25 3.16
N GLN A 110 -8.42 10.75 2.53
CA GLN A 110 -7.02 11.03 2.89
C GLN A 110 -6.50 12.36 2.29
N SER A 111 -7.36 13.38 2.23
CA SER A 111 -7.05 14.67 1.57
C SER A 111 -5.81 15.38 2.10
N ASN A 112 -5.43 15.15 3.35
CA ASN A 112 -4.24 15.77 3.96
C ASN A 112 -2.91 15.35 3.29
N ASN A 113 -2.90 14.20 2.60
CA ASN A 113 -1.72 13.70 1.90
C ASN A 113 -1.58 14.25 0.47
N PHE A 114 -2.66 14.82 -0.12
CA PHE A 114 -2.64 15.25 -1.53
C PHE A 114 -1.73 16.46 -1.79
N GLY A 115 -1.55 17.33 -0.81
CA GLY A 115 -0.66 18.49 -0.94
C GLY A 115 0.79 18.08 -1.20
N ASP A 116 1.25 17.08 -0.48
CA ASP A 116 2.64 16.60 -0.51
C ASP A 116 2.89 15.63 -1.68
N LEU A 117 1.83 14.98 -2.20
CA LEU A 117 1.91 14.07 -3.36
C LEU A 117 2.12 14.81 -4.70
N GLY A 118 2.07 16.13 -4.73
CA GLY A 118 2.11 16.93 -5.97
C GLY A 118 3.28 16.58 -6.89
N GLY A 119 4.49 16.46 -6.36
CA GLY A 119 5.69 16.11 -7.14
C GLY A 119 5.58 14.75 -7.82
N SER A 120 5.10 13.74 -7.11
CA SER A 120 4.90 12.39 -7.65
C SER A 120 3.77 12.34 -8.68
N ILE A 121 2.68 13.09 -8.47
CA ILE A 121 1.57 13.17 -9.43
C ILE A 121 2.07 13.76 -10.75
N PHE A 122 2.85 14.85 -10.73
CA PHE A 122 3.38 15.46 -11.96
C PHE A 122 4.26 14.50 -12.76
N ALA A 123 5.03 13.63 -12.10
CA ALA A 123 5.86 12.63 -12.77
C ALA A 123 5.05 11.53 -13.50
N LEU A 124 3.76 11.37 -13.13
CA LEU A 124 2.86 10.37 -13.71
C LEU A 124 2.01 10.91 -14.87
N LEU A 125 2.08 12.22 -15.16
CA LEU A 125 1.29 12.82 -16.22
C LEU A 125 1.94 12.58 -17.60
N HIS A 126 1.13 12.18 -18.56
CA HIS A 126 1.56 11.97 -19.94
C HIS A 126 0.98 13.03 -20.87
N LEU A 127 1.69 13.35 -21.94
CA LEU A 127 1.27 14.36 -22.94
C LEU A 127 -0.07 14.03 -23.61
N TYR A 128 -0.48 12.75 -23.64
CA TYR A 128 -1.76 12.32 -24.22
C TYR A 128 -2.93 12.32 -23.22
N ASP A 129 -2.70 12.61 -21.94
CA ASP A 129 -3.75 12.61 -20.92
C ASP A 129 -4.97 13.51 -21.25
N PRO A 130 -4.84 14.66 -21.94
CA PRO A 130 -5.99 15.43 -22.37
C PRO A 130 -6.99 14.67 -23.26
N LEU A 131 -6.56 13.57 -23.90
CA LEU A 131 -7.45 12.72 -24.70
C LEU A 131 -8.56 12.04 -23.87
N TYR A 132 -8.35 11.87 -22.57
CA TYR A 132 -9.41 11.35 -21.66
C TYR A 132 -10.62 12.26 -21.55
N PHE A 133 -10.51 13.51 -22.00
CA PHE A 133 -11.60 14.51 -22.00
C PHE A 133 -12.13 14.84 -23.40
N LEU A 134 -11.59 14.21 -24.46
CA LEU A 134 -11.91 14.51 -25.84
C LEU A 134 -13.41 14.29 -26.15
N ASP A 135 -14.00 13.24 -25.63
CA ASP A 135 -15.43 12.96 -25.78
C ASP A 135 -16.31 14.05 -25.17
N THR A 136 -15.97 14.53 -23.98
CA THR A 136 -16.63 15.64 -23.30
C THR A 136 -16.49 16.93 -24.12
N ILE A 137 -15.30 17.21 -24.65
CA ILE A 137 -15.04 18.37 -25.52
C ILE A 137 -15.91 18.28 -26.79
N ILE A 138 -15.97 17.11 -27.43
CA ILE A 138 -16.81 16.90 -28.60
C ILE A 138 -18.27 17.20 -28.28
N LEU A 139 -18.80 16.67 -27.17
CA LEU A 139 -20.18 16.90 -26.75
C LEU A 139 -20.46 18.39 -26.48
N ILE A 140 -19.54 19.09 -25.83
CA ILE A 140 -19.63 20.54 -25.57
C ILE A 140 -19.65 21.31 -26.91
N VAL A 141 -18.72 21.03 -27.80
CA VAL A 141 -18.61 21.72 -29.11
C VAL A 141 -19.87 21.52 -29.94
N LEU A 142 -20.44 20.32 -29.98
CA LEU A 142 -21.68 20.03 -30.71
C LEU A 142 -22.88 20.88 -30.24
N VAL A 143 -22.95 21.12 -28.92
CA VAL A 143 -24.01 21.96 -28.32
C VAL A 143 -23.71 23.44 -28.47
N ALA A 144 -22.47 23.87 -28.22
CA ALA A 144 -22.04 25.28 -28.26
C ALA A 144 -22.09 25.88 -29.68
N THR A 145 -21.68 25.11 -30.69
CA THR A 145 -21.73 25.53 -32.09
C THR A 145 -23.15 25.49 -32.68
N LYS A 146 -24.16 25.10 -31.89
CA LYS A 146 -25.54 24.88 -32.33
C LYS A 146 -25.68 23.86 -33.48
N PHE A 147 -24.67 22.98 -33.65
CA PHE A 147 -24.80 21.84 -34.56
C PHE A 147 -25.94 20.94 -34.09
N VAL A 148 -26.09 20.80 -32.77
CA VAL A 148 -27.21 20.11 -32.13
C VAL A 148 -28.20 21.15 -31.60
N ASN A 149 -29.48 21.00 -32.03
CA ASN A 149 -30.60 21.84 -31.57
C ASN A 149 -31.51 21.05 -30.63
N PRO A 150 -31.35 21.20 -29.30
CA PRO A 150 -32.17 20.47 -28.34
C PRO A 150 -33.65 20.81 -28.43
N LYS A 151 -34.49 19.85 -28.71
CA LYS A 151 -35.95 20.05 -28.72
C LYS A 151 -36.47 20.20 -27.28
N PRO A 152 -37.49 21.07 -27.03
CA PRO A 152 -38.06 21.28 -25.69
C PRO A 152 -39.01 20.19 -25.23
N ILE A 153 -38.75 18.93 -25.61
CA ILE A 153 -39.53 17.75 -25.30
C ILE A 153 -38.88 16.92 -24.19
N ARG A 154 -39.70 16.17 -23.46
CA ARG A 154 -39.21 15.12 -22.55
C ARG A 154 -39.10 13.82 -23.30
N VAL A 155 -38.17 12.98 -22.91
CA VAL A 155 -38.13 11.57 -23.35
C VAL A 155 -39.37 10.86 -22.80
N ALA A 156 -40.07 10.11 -23.64
CA ALA A 156 -41.26 9.37 -23.21
C ALA A 156 -40.89 8.34 -22.13
N LYS A 157 -41.75 8.19 -21.11
CA LYS A 157 -41.50 7.33 -19.94
C LYS A 157 -41.12 5.89 -20.33
N HIS A 158 -41.78 5.31 -21.33
CA HIS A 158 -41.47 3.97 -21.80
C HIS A 158 -40.07 3.83 -22.40
N LYS A 159 -39.56 4.86 -23.09
CA LYS A 159 -38.18 4.89 -23.61
C LYS A 159 -37.14 5.04 -22.47
N LEU A 160 -37.49 5.84 -21.47
CA LEU A 160 -36.68 5.97 -20.27
C LEU A 160 -36.60 4.65 -19.51
N SER A 161 -37.77 4.00 -19.26
CA SER A 161 -37.79 2.67 -18.63
C SER A 161 -36.99 1.65 -19.44
N LEU A 162 -37.08 1.69 -20.77
CA LEU A 162 -36.33 0.78 -21.64
C LEU A 162 -34.82 0.97 -21.47
N VAL A 163 -34.32 2.21 -21.33
CA VAL A 163 -32.87 2.50 -21.09
C VAL A 163 -32.42 1.88 -19.78
N PHE A 164 -33.18 2.07 -18.68
CA PHE A 164 -32.80 1.50 -17.40
C PHE A 164 -32.91 -0.02 -17.35
N VAL A 165 -33.97 -0.58 -17.93
CA VAL A 165 -34.12 -2.05 -18.06
C VAL A 165 -32.98 -2.63 -18.88
N ALA A 166 -32.63 -1.99 -20.02
CA ALA A 166 -31.49 -2.42 -20.82
C ALA A 166 -30.16 -2.32 -20.05
N GLY A 167 -29.92 -1.21 -19.30
CA GLY A 167 -28.72 -1.04 -18.48
C GLY A 167 -28.62 -2.09 -17.38
N ILE A 168 -29.72 -2.37 -16.67
CA ILE A 168 -29.76 -3.41 -15.63
C ILE A 168 -29.56 -4.80 -16.26
N LEU A 169 -30.16 -5.09 -17.39
CA LEU A 169 -29.98 -6.35 -18.10
C LEU A 169 -28.52 -6.54 -18.53
N LEU A 170 -27.91 -5.51 -19.11
CA LEU A 170 -26.49 -5.53 -19.47
C LEU A 170 -25.61 -5.81 -18.25
N PHE A 171 -25.88 -5.16 -17.11
CA PHE A 171 -25.16 -5.41 -15.87
C PHE A 171 -25.38 -6.84 -15.35
N SER A 172 -26.61 -7.35 -15.37
CA SER A 172 -26.94 -8.70 -14.91
C SER A 172 -26.27 -9.78 -15.77
N VAL A 173 -26.25 -9.59 -17.10
CA VAL A 173 -25.54 -10.48 -18.02
C VAL A 173 -24.02 -10.45 -17.74
N ASN A 174 -23.47 -9.24 -17.55
CA ASN A 174 -22.07 -9.09 -17.18
C ASN A 174 -21.74 -9.82 -15.87
N LEU A 175 -22.54 -9.63 -14.84
CA LEU A 175 -22.36 -10.27 -13.53
C LEU A 175 -22.50 -11.81 -13.63
N GLY A 176 -23.50 -12.31 -14.39
CA GLY A 176 -23.68 -13.75 -14.59
C GLY A 176 -22.50 -14.41 -15.33
N LEU A 177 -21.94 -13.76 -16.35
CA LEU A 177 -20.76 -14.23 -17.04
C LEU A 177 -19.51 -14.13 -16.14
N ALA A 178 -19.40 -13.07 -15.35
CA ALA A 178 -18.31 -12.90 -14.39
C ALA A 178 -18.32 -14.01 -13.33
N GLU A 179 -19.48 -14.30 -12.77
CA GLU A 179 -19.66 -15.37 -11.78
C GLU A 179 -19.42 -16.77 -12.37
N SER A 180 -19.72 -16.99 -13.65
CA SER A 180 -19.45 -18.27 -14.33
C SER A 180 -17.95 -18.50 -14.55
N ASP A 181 -17.16 -17.45 -14.81
CA ASP A 181 -15.71 -17.53 -14.99
C ASP A 181 -14.96 -17.49 -13.64
N ARG A 182 -15.54 -16.80 -12.65
CA ARG A 182 -14.99 -16.66 -11.30
C ARG A 182 -16.10 -16.77 -10.25
N PRO A 183 -16.41 -17.97 -9.75
CA PRO A 183 -17.34 -18.16 -8.64
C PRO A 183 -16.96 -17.36 -7.40
N GLU A 184 -17.95 -16.86 -6.69
CA GLU A 184 -17.78 -16.05 -5.47
C GLU A 184 -17.03 -14.71 -5.69
N LEU A 185 -17.12 -14.12 -6.90
CA LEU A 185 -16.43 -12.89 -7.26
C LEU A 185 -16.63 -11.77 -6.23
N LEU A 186 -17.87 -11.56 -5.78
CA LEU A 186 -18.22 -10.46 -4.85
C LEU A 186 -17.91 -10.78 -3.37
N THR A 187 -17.60 -12.02 -3.05
CA THR A 187 -17.20 -12.43 -1.68
C THR A 187 -15.69 -12.50 -1.50
N ARG A 188 -14.95 -12.68 -2.60
CA ARG A 188 -13.47 -12.63 -2.62
C ARG A 188 -12.98 -11.21 -2.89
N THR A 189 -13.15 -10.34 -1.92
CA THR A 189 -13.04 -8.87 -2.06
C THR A 189 -11.63 -8.31 -1.94
N PHE A 190 -10.61 -9.15 -1.77
CA PHE A 190 -9.25 -8.70 -1.48
C PHE A 190 -8.51 -8.16 -2.71
N ASP A 191 -8.86 -8.61 -3.92
CA ASP A 191 -8.21 -8.17 -5.16
C ASP A 191 -9.12 -7.24 -5.99
N ARG A 192 -8.81 -5.95 -5.99
CA ARG A 192 -9.54 -4.92 -6.73
C ARG A 192 -9.33 -5.00 -8.24
N ASN A 193 -8.14 -5.38 -8.69
CA ASN A 193 -7.88 -5.61 -10.12
C ASN A 193 -8.82 -6.67 -10.67
N TYR A 194 -9.08 -7.70 -9.87
CA TYR A 194 -10.05 -8.74 -10.19
C TYR A 194 -11.46 -8.18 -10.35
N ILE A 195 -11.92 -7.39 -9.37
CA ILE A 195 -13.28 -6.83 -9.41
C ILE A 195 -13.44 -5.88 -10.59
N VAL A 196 -12.45 -5.01 -10.85
CA VAL A 196 -12.49 -4.10 -12.00
C VAL A 196 -12.46 -4.85 -13.34
N LYS A 197 -11.65 -5.91 -13.45
CA LYS A 197 -11.63 -6.78 -14.65
C LYS A 197 -13.01 -7.29 -15.05
N TYR A 198 -13.79 -7.71 -14.06
CA TYR A 198 -15.09 -8.33 -14.28
C TYR A 198 -16.25 -7.33 -14.30
N LEU A 199 -16.25 -6.33 -13.44
CA LEU A 199 -17.37 -5.38 -13.28
C LEU A 199 -17.12 -4.01 -13.90
N GLY A 200 -15.85 -3.64 -14.16
CA GLY A 200 -15.45 -2.32 -14.63
C GLY A 200 -15.27 -1.31 -13.49
N ALA A 201 -14.48 -0.27 -13.73
CA ALA A 201 -14.08 0.73 -12.73
C ALA A 201 -15.29 1.49 -12.13
N TYR A 202 -16.29 1.82 -12.92
CA TYR A 202 -17.47 2.56 -12.42
C TYR A 202 -18.33 1.72 -11.48
N ASN A 203 -18.59 0.45 -11.83
CA ASN A 203 -19.33 -0.45 -10.96
C ASN A 203 -18.52 -0.82 -9.72
N PHE A 204 -17.19 -0.93 -9.86
CA PHE A 204 -16.29 -1.08 -8.73
C PHE A 204 -16.41 0.08 -7.74
N THR A 205 -16.46 1.33 -8.19
CA THR A 205 -16.63 2.50 -7.30
C THR A 205 -17.92 2.42 -6.47
N ILE A 206 -19.03 1.95 -7.07
CA ILE A 206 -20.29 1.74 -6.33
C ILE A 206 -20.11 0.61 -5.30
N TYR A 207 -19.57 -0.51 -5.74
CA TYR A 207 -19.29 -1.66 -4.88
C TYR A 207 -18.40 -1.28 -3.68
N ASP A 208 -17.33 -0.54 -3.94
CA ASP A 208 -16.41 -0.02 -2.91
C ASP A 208 -17.10 0.89 -1.90
N GLY A 209 -17.97 1.79 -2.36
CA GLY A 209 -18.79 2.63 -1.48
C GLY A 209 -19.70 1.81 -0.56
N ILE A 210 -20.31 0.73 -1.06
CA ILE A 210 -21.12 -0.19 -0.25
C ILE A 210 -20.27 -0.93 0.78
N GLN A 211 -19.08 -1.43 0.39
CA GLN A 211 -18.18 -2.12 1.30
C GLN A 211 -17.64 -1.17 2.39
N SER A 212 -17.30 0.06 2.02
CA SER A 212 -16.85 1.08 2.98
C SER A 212 -17.94 1.43 4.01
N ALA A 213 -19.20 1.55 3.56
CA ALA A 213 -20.35 1.75 4.45
C ALA A 213 -20.54 0.54 5.38
N LYS A 214 -20.40 -0.68 4.86
CA LYS A 214 -20.45 -1.91 5.66
C LYS A 214 -19.36 -1.94 6.72
N ALA A 215 -18.11 -1.69 6.36
CA ALA A 215 -16.99 -1.66 7.28
C ALA A 215 -17.15 -0.61 8.40
N SER A 216 -17.77 0.54 8.10
CA SER A 216 -18.13 1.54 9.10
C SER A 216 -19.22 1.05 10.08
N THR A 217 -20.14 0.22 9.60
CA THR A 217 -21.23 -0.34 10.40
C THR A 217 -20.74 -1.49 11.28
N GLU A 218 -19.72 -2.24 10.85
CA GLU A 218 -19.15 -3.38 11.58
C GLU A 218 -18.69 -3.00 12.99
N ARG A 219 -18.06 -1.81 13.16
CA ARG A 219 -17.65 -1.33 14.49
C ARG A 219 -18.83 -1.15 15.44
N ALA A 220 -19.96 -0.67 14.93
CA ALA A 220 -21.17 -0.43 15.74
C ALA A 220 -21.88 -1.72 16.15
N LEU A 221 -21.77 -2.77 15.32
CA LEU A 221 -22.40 -4.08 15.53
C LEU A 221 -21.49 -5.11 16.18
N ALA A 222 -20.20 -4.82 16.30
CA ALA A 222 -19.21 -5.74 16.88
C ALA A 222 -19.44 -5.96 18.38
N ASP A 223 -19.25 -7.21 18.82
CA ASP A 223 -19.39 -7.64 20.21
C ASP A 223 -18.25 -8.57 20.65
N GLY A 224 -18.33 -9.03 21.92
CA GLY A 224 -17.32 -9.91 22.50
C GLY A 224 -17.27 -11.32 21.89
N ASP A 225 -18.34 -11.80 21.29
CA ASP A 225 -18.40 -13.14 20.67
C ASP A 225 -17.52 -13.17 19.41
N ASN A 226 -17.51 -12.07 18.63
CA ASN A 226 -16.62 -11.93 17.49
C ASN A 226 -15.13 -12.06 17.91
N MET A 227 -14.78 -11.47 19.06
CA MET A 227 -13.41 -11.55 19.58
C MET A 227 -13.05 -12.98 20.02
N THR A 228 -14.00 -13.72 20.57
CA THR A 228 -13.80 -15.14 20.98
C THR A 228 -13.47 -16.01 19.79
N GLU A 229 -14.16 -15.85 18.66
CA GLU A 229 -13.90 -16.58 17.42
C GLU A 229 -12.46 -16.31 16.89
N VAL A 230 -12.05 -15.03 16.87
CA VAL A 230 -10.69 -14.62 16.49
C VAL A 230 -9.64 -15.28 17.39
N ARG A 231 -9.83 -15.24 18.72
CA ARG A 231 -8.88 -15.83 19.67
C ARG A 231 -8.76 -17.34 19.53
N ASN A 232 -9.85 -18.03 19.27
CA ASN A 232 -9.82 -19.48 19.00
C ASN A 232 -8.98 -19.79 17.75
N TYR A 233 -9.13 -19.00 16.70
CA TYR A 233 -8.30 -19.12 15.50
C TYR A 233 -6.82 -18.88 15.81
N LEU A 234 -6.47 -17.77 16.46
CA LEU A 234 -5.09 -17.43 16.80
C LEU A 234 -4.43 -18.47 17.72
N SER A 235 -5.18 -19.00 18.69
CA SER A 235 -4.68 -20.10 19.53
C SER A 235 -4.32 -21.38 18.76
N SER A 236 -5.00 -21.63 17.63
CA SER A 236 -4.71 -22.78 16.74
C SER A 236 -3.54 -22.54 15.78
N THR A 237 -3.11 -21.30 15.63
CA THR A 237 -2.01 -20.91 14.72
C THR A 237 -0.79 -20.35 15.44
N TYR A 238 -0.85 -20.26 16.77
CA TYR A 238 0.26 -19.79 17.59
C TYR A 238 1.49 -20.67 17.41
N ALA A 239 2.65 -20.02 17.21
CA ALA A 239 3.96 -20.66 17.18
C ALA A 239 4.73 -20.30 18.44
N SER A 240 5.12 -21.33 19.21
CA SER A 240 5.89 -21.16 20.45
C SER A 240 7.26 -20.55 20.17
N PRO A 241 7.80 -19.70 21.06
CA PRO A 241 9.13 -19.15 20.89
C PRO A 241 10.18 -20.26 20.82
N ASN A 242 11.19 -20.08 19.98
CA ASN A 242 12.35 -20.95 19.97
C ASN A 242 13.18 -20.70 21.25
N PRO A 243 13.37 -21.72 22.11
CA PRO A 243 14.12 -21.56 23.38
C PRO A 243 15.55 -21.08 23.21
N GLU A 244 16.16 -21.34 22.05
CA GLU A 244 17.52 -20.90 21.74
C GLU A 244 17.64 -19.37 21.63
N TYR A 245 16.59 -18.72 21.08
CA TYR A 245 16.59 -17.29 20.79
C TYR A 245 15.78 -16.45 21.79
N PHE A 246 14.86 -17.09 22.53
CA PHE A 246 13.98 -16.40 23.47
C PHE A 246 14.76 -15.63 24.55
N GLY A 247 14.53 -14.32 24.60
CA GLY A 247 15.15 -13.42 25.58
C GLY A 247 16.62 -13.06 25.34
N LYS A 248 17.22 -13.44 24.21
CA LYS A 248 18.62 -13.08 23.89
C LYS A 248 18.86 -11.59 23.82
N GLY A 249 17.86 -10.79 23.47
CA GLY A 249 17.92 -9.32 23.44
C GLY A 249 17.27 -8.64 24.63
N LYS A 250 16.94 -9.35 25.71
CA LYS A 250 16.22 -8.78 26.86
C LYS A 250 16.96 -7.59 27.46
N GLY A 251 16.25 -6.45 27.56
CA GLY A 251 16.77 -5.20 28.12
C GLY A 251 17.63 -4.38 27.17
N MET A 252 17.91 -4.85 25.96
CA MET A 252 18.59 -4.07 24.92
C MET A 252 17.67 -3.00 24.35
N ASN A 253 18.25 -1.91 23.85
CA ASN A 253 17.51 -0.97 23.00
C ASN A 253 17.05 -1.65 21.72
N VAL A 254 16.01 -1.09 21.09
CA VAL A 254 15.55 -1.49 19.76
C VAL A 254 15.61 -0.27 18.84
N ILE A 255 16.28 -0.43 17.70
CA ILE A 255 16.42 0.59 16.66
C ILE A 255 15.89 0.00 15.36
N TYR A 256 14.71 0.44 14.93
CA TYR A 256 14.20 0.17 13.59
C TYR A 256 14.73 1.20 12.61
N ILE A 257 15.20 0.73 11.46
CA ILE A 257 15.52 1.54 10.28
C ILE A 257 14.63 1.06 9.15
N HIS A 258 13.64 1.85 8.83
CA HIS A 258 12.68 1.65 7.78
C HIS A 258 13.30 2.10 6.45
N LEU A 259 13.60 1.15 5.58
CA LEU A 259 14.22 1.41 4.28
C LEU A 259 13.13 1.66 3.25
N GLU A 260 12.86 2.92 2.94
CA GLU A 260 11.81 3.35 2.02
C GLU A 260 11.94 2.70 0.65
N SER A 261 10.87 2.05 0.17
CA SER A 261 10.75 1.48 -1.19
C SER A 261 11.91 0.52 -1.57
N PHE A 262 12.46 -0.22 -0.60
CA PHE A 262 13.71 -0.97 -0.78
C PHE A 262 13.44 -2.45 -1.01
N GLN A 263 13.65 -2.91 -2.26
CA GLN A 263 13.48 -4.31 -2.66
C GLN A 263 14.75 -5.14 -2.46
N ASN A 264 14.57 -6.42 -2.13
CA ASN A 264 15.65 -7.34 -1.78
C ASN A 264 16.67 -7.57 -2.91
N PHE A 265 16.25 -7.46 -4.18
CA PHE A 265 17.16 -7.65 -5.33
C PHE A 265 18.29 -6.64 -5.40
N LEU A 266 18.18 -5.49 -4.72
CA LEU A 266 19.25 -4.49 -4.63
C LEU A 266 20.48 -4.99 -3.87
N LEU A 267 20.27 -5.94 -2.92
CA LEU A 267 21.38 -6.54 -2.18
C LEU A 267 22.23 -7.42 -3.08
N ASN A 268 23.54 -7.23 -2.98
CA ASN A 268 24.57 -7.88 -3.82
C ASN A 268 24.41 -7.61 -5.33
N TYR A 269 23.51 -6.69 -5.74
CA TYR A 269 23.39 -6.31 -7.15
C TYR A 269 24.51 -5.35 -7.56
N LYS A 270 25.03 -5.58 -8.78
CA LYS A 270 26.04 -4.71 -9.40
C LYS A 270 25.48 -4.06 -10.65
N LEU A 271 25.33 -2.74 -10.61
CA LEU A 271 24.97 -1.94 -11.77
C LEU A 271 26.26 -1.46 -12.44
N ASN A 272 26.47 -1.80 -13.71
CA ASN A 272 27.68 -1.43 -14.47
C ASN A 272 28.99 -1.81 -13.74
N GLY A 273 29.00 -2.92 -13.00
CA GLY A 273 30.16 -3.40 -12.23
C GLY A 273 30.32 -2.79 -10.84
N GLN A 274 29.52 -1.78 -10.47
CA GLN A 274 29.53 -1.14 -9.15
C GLN A 274 28.43 -1.75 -8.25
N GLU A 275 28.77 -2.09 -7.02
CA GLU A 275 27.76 -2.53 -6.03
C GLU A 275 26.78 -1.41 -5.74
N VAL A 276 25.46 -1.70 -5.75
CA VAL A 276 24.43 -0.71 -5.42
C VAL A 276 24.41 -0.42 -3.92
N THR A 277 24.54 -1.43 -3.09
CA THR A 277 24.39 -1.33 -1.63
C THR A 277 25.56 -1.98 -0.88
N PRO A 278 26.80 -1.46 -1.03
CA PRO A 278 27.99 -2.11 -0.48
C PRO A 278 27.98 -2.20 1.05
N PHE A 279 27.39 -1.22 1.75
CA PHE A 279 27.29 -1.26 3.21
C PHE A 279 26.29 -2.34 3.65
N LEU A 280 25.07 -2.34 3.14
CA LEU A 280 24.06 -3.36 3.50
C LEU A 280 24.54 -4.76 3.09
N ASN A 281 25.23 -4.93 1.95
CA ASN A 281 25.84 -6.19 1.55
C ASN A 281 26.85 -6.71 2.57
N SER A 282 27.62 -5.82 3.20
CA SER A 282 28.56 -6.20 4.27
C SER A 282 27.83 -6.45 5.59
N PHE A 283 26.80 -5.67 5.89
CA PHE A 283 26.06 -5.75 7.14
C PHE A 283 25.23 -7.05 7.24
N THR A 284 24.70 -7.56 6.14
CA THR A 284 24.03 -8.88 6.08
C THR A 284 24.96 -10.05 6.39
N LYS A 285 26.28 -9.83 6.37
CA LYS A 285 27.31 -10.85 6.65
C LYS A 285 27.99 -10.66 8.02
N ASP A 286 27.58 -9.66 8.80
CA ASP A 286 28.07 -9.46 10.16
C ASP A 286 27.70 -10.66 11.04
N ALA A 287 28.64 -11.07 11.90
CA ALA A 287 28.53 -12.31 12.69
C ALA A 287 27.31 -12.37 13.62
N ASN A 288 26.75 -11.21 14.01
CA ASN A 288 25.59 -11.11 14.89
C ASN A 288 24.31 -10.73 14.12
N THR A 289 24.28 -10.84 12.80
CA THR A 289 23.19 -10.40 11.95
C THR A 289 22.45 -11.59 11.31
N LEU A 290 21.16 -11.67 11.55
CA LEU A 290 20.23 -12.55 10.83
C LEU A 290 19.74 -11.81 9.59
N TYR A 291 19.89 -12.40 8.41
CA TYR A 291 19.36 -11.87 7.15
C TYR A 291 18.35 -12.85 6.56
N PHE A 292 17.09 -12.43 6.50
CA PHE A 292 15.98 -13.22 5.95
C PHE A 292 15.85 -12.92 4.44
N ASP A 293 16.22 -13.88 3.60
CA ASP A 293 16.28 -13.71 2.14
C ASP A 293 14.95 -14.04 1.41
N ASN A 294 13.98 -14.65 2.12
CA ASN A 294 12.64 -14.94 1.64
C ASN A 294 11.56 -14.17 2.43
N PHE A 295 11.85 -12.91 2.72
CA PHE A 295 10.92 -12.02 3.39
C PHE A 295 10.21 -11.12 2.38
N PHE A 296 8.88 -10.95 2.54
CA PHE A 296 8.03 -10.24 1.58
C PHE A 296 7.27 -9.11 2.27
N HIS A 297 7.11 -7.99 1.56
CA HIS A 297 6.15 -6.99 1.98
C HIS A 297 4.71 -7.49 1.78
N GLN A 298 3.79 -7.03 2.63
CA GLN A 298 2.37 -7.44 2.62
C GLN A 298 1.43 -6.23 2.52
N THR A 299 1.99 -5.06 2.16
CA THR A 299 1.27 -3.80 2.09
C THR A 299 0.20 -3.79 1.01
N GLY A 300 -0.87 -3.04 1.28
CA GLY A 300 -1.92 -2.71 0.32
C GLY A 300 -1.86 -1.24 -0.11
N GLN A 301 -2.98 -0.54 -0.05
CA GLN A 301 -3.10 0.87 -0.44
C GLN A 301 -2.40 1.83 0.54
N GLY A 302 -2.23 1.44 1.79
CA GLY A 302 -1.55 2.26 2.80
C GLY A 302 -0.03 2.32 2.65
N LYS A 303 0.58 1.46 1.80
CA LYS A 303 2.04 1.45 1.55
C LYS A 303 2.85 1.52 2.85
N THR A 304 3.71 2.54 3.01
CA THR A 304 4.51 2.78 4.21
C THR A 304 3.68 2.70 5.50
N SER A 305 2.46 3.28 5.52
CA SER A 305 1.60 3.23 6.71
C SER A 305 1.05 1.82 7.01
N ASP A 306 0.88 0.96 5.99
CA ASP A 306 0.52 -0.45 6.21
C ASP A 306 1.70 -1.23 6.77
N ALA A 307 2.92 -1.04 6.24
CA ALA A 307 4.14 -1.65 6.77
C ALA A 307 4.34 -1.27 8.24
N GLU A 308 4.23 0.02 8.56
CA GLU A 308 4.30 0.50 9.94
C GLU A 308 3.24 -0.16 10.83
N PHE A 309 1.99 -0.26 10.34
CA PHE A 309 0.91 -0.90 11.08
C PHE A 309 1.19 -2.39 11.36
N MET A 310 1.65 -3.12 10.35
CA MET A 310 1.94 -4.55 10.47
C MET A 310 3.08 -4.82 11.44
N LEU A 311 4.15 -4.03 11.39
CA LEU A 311 5.28 -4.17 12.30
C LEU A 311 4.96 -3.80 13.75
N GLU A 312 4.02 -2.87 13.97
CA GLU A 312 3.63 -2.47 15.33
C GLU A 312 2.56 -3.35 15.95
N ASN A 313 1.73 -4.01 15.15
CA ASN A 313 0.54 -4.69 15.64
C ASN A 313 0.41 -6.16 15.20
N SER A 314 1.24 -6.65 14.27
CA SER A 314 1.14 -8.00 13.69
C SER A 314 -0.27 -8.31 13.15
N MET A 315 -0.88 -7.31 12.50
CA MET A 315 -2.18 -7.40 11.83
C MET A 315 -2.07 -6.85 10.43
N PHE A 316 -2.83 -7.38 9.48
CA PHE A 316 -2.81 -6.89 8.09
C PHE A 316 -3.41 -5.49 7.96
N GLY A 317 -2.84 -4.68 7.05
CA GLY A 317 -3.45 -3.43 6.61
C GLY A 317 -4.87 -3.64 6.07
N LEU A 318 -5.65 -2.56 5.98
CA LEU A 318 -7.03 -2.65 5.47
C LEU A 318 -7.08 -3.10 4.00
N PRO A 319 -8.16 -3.79 3.58
CA PRO A 319 -8.39 -4.06 2.16
C PRO A 319 -8.61 -2.79 1.35
N GLN A 320 -9.02 -1.68 1.98
CA GLN A 320 -9.32 -0.40 1.36
C GLN A 320 -8.82 0.75 2.21
N GLY A 321 -8.03 1.66 1.62
CA GLY A 321 -7.41 2.78 2.32
C GLY A 321 -6.31 2.34 3.31
N SER A 322 -6.11 3.10 4.37
CA SER A 322 -5.11 2.83 5.40
C SER A 322 -5.71 2.82 6.80
N VAL A 323 -5.20 1.96 7.67
CA VAL A 323 -5.53 1.95 9.11
C VAL A 323 -5.23 3.30 9.74
N PHE A 324 -4.12 3.93 9.37
CA PHE A 324 -3.65 5.20 9.92
C PHE A 324 -4.68 6.33 9.76
N THR A 325 -5.38 6.37 8.63
CA THR A 325 -6.39 7.40 8.37
C THR A 325 -7.79 7.00 8.83
N ASN A 326 -8.13 5.72 8.67
CA ASN A 326 -9.52 5.27 8.83
C ASN A 326 -9.82 4.71 10.23
N LYS A 327 -8.80 4.24 10.96
CA LYS A 327 -8.93 3.52 12.22
C LYS A 327 -7.94 4.03 13.29
N ALA A 328 -7.45 5.26 13.16
CA ALA A 328 -6.46 5.84 14.08
C ALA A 328 -6.87 5.80 15.56
N HIS A 329 -8.16 5.85 15.84
CA HIS A 329 -8.71 5.89 17.21
C HIS A 329 -9.17 4.51 17.73
N ASN A 330 -8.81 3.42 17.06
CA ASN A 330 -9.08 2.08 17.58
C ASN A 330 -8.16 1.74 18.77
N THR A 331 -8.54 0.70 19.49
CA THR A 331 -7.72 0.10 20.55
C THR A 331 -6.65 -0.81 19.92
N TYR A 332 -5.39 -0.72 20.41
CA TYR A 332 -4.27 -1.48 19.88
C TYR A 332 -3.45 -2.15 20.98
N GLN A 333 -2.82 -3.28 20.64
CA GLN A 333 -1.82 -4.00 21.45
C GLN A 333 -0.46 -3.89 20.77
N SER A 334 -0.03 -2.66 20.52
CA SER A 334 1.13 -2.32 19.70
C SER A 334 2.47 -2.53 20.43
N ALA A 335 3.55 -2.65 19.66
CA ALA A 335 4.90 -2.78 20.21
C ALA A 335 5.26 -1.69 21.25
N PRO A 336 5.07 -0.38 20.98
CA PRO A 336 5.40 0.65 21.98
C PRO A 336 4.52 0.57 23.23
N ALA A 337 3.27 0.12 23.13
CA ALA A 337 2.41 -0.10 24.29
C ALA A 337 2.90 -1.28 25.15
N ILE A 338 3.26 -2.40 24.53
CA ILE A 338 3.75 -3.60 25.22
C ILE A 338 5.10 -3.30 25.89
N LEU A 339 6.04 -2.75 25.14
CA LEU A 339 7.40 -2.49 25.61
C LEU A 339 7.43 -1.32 26.60
N GLY A 340 6.56 -0.31 26.44
CA GLY A 340 6.41 0.80 27.40
C GLY A 340 6.08 0.33 28.80
N GLN A 341 5.28 -0.72 28.94
CA GLN A 341 4.96 -1.33 30.25
C GLN A 341 6.13 -2.15 30.83
N GLN A 342 7.13 -2.47 30.00
CA GLN A 342 8.39 -3.07 30.41
C GLN A 342 9.50 -2.04 30.66
N GLY A 343 9.18 -0.75 30.65
CA GLY A 343 10.09 0.34 30.98
C GLY A 343 10.83 0.95 29.77
N TYR A 344 10.47 0.58 28.54
CA TYR A 344 11.03 1.18 27.33
C TYR A 344 10.47 2.59 27.09
N THR A 345 11.34 3.50 26.66
CA THR A 345 10.94 4.79 26.10
C THR A 345 10.80 4.65 24.59
N SER A 346 9.63 5.00 24.02
CA SER A 346 9.41 4.85 22.59
C SER A 346 9.44 6.18 21.84
N ALA A 347 10.07 6.21 20.64
CA ALA A 347 10.14 7.38 19.80
C ALA A 347 10.14 7.04 18.30
N VAL A 348 9.49 7.89 17.50
CA VAL A 348 9.55 7.86 16.04
C VAL A 348 10.31 9.07 15.54
N PHE A 349 11.16 8.88 14.53
CA PHE A 349 11.93 9.90 13.83
C PHE A 349 11.53 9.89 12.36
N HIS A 350 11.13 11.04 11.81
CA HIS A 350 10.70 11.13 10.42
C HIS A 350 10.88 12.54 9.85
N GLY A 351 11.54 12.63 8.71
CA GLY A 351 11.84 13.89 8.04
C GLY A 351 10.65 14.58 7.36
N ASN A 352 9.42 14.07 7.54
CA ASN A 352 8.19 14.70 7.06
C ASN A 352 7.29 15.14 8.21
N TYR A 353 6.27 15.96 7.93
CA TYR A 353 5.33 16.48 8.93
C TYR A 353 4.45 15.36 9.50
N LYS A 354 4.19 15.44 10.80
CA LYS A 354 3.42 14.45 11.58
C LYS A 354 2.00 14.20 11.09
N THR A 355 1.40 15.17 10.37
CA THR A 355 0.05 15.05 9.80
C THR A 355 -0.02 14.15 8.57
N PHE A 356 1.13 13.94 7.90
CA PHE A 356 1.19 13.03 6.75
C PHE A 356 0.87 11.60 7.21
N TRP A 357 -0.01 10.91 6.49
CA TRP A 357 -0.60 9.64 6.91
C TRP A 357 -1.32 9.69 8.28
N ASN A 358 -1.68 10.88 8.80
CA ASN A 358 -2.35 11.00 10.12
C ASN A 358 -1.54 10.36 11.27
N ARG A 359 -0.21 10.36 11.16
CA ARG A 359 0.71 9.72 12.11
C ARG A 359 0.56 10.28 13.53
N ASP A 360 0.33 11.59 13.65
CA ASP A 360 0.16 12.25 14.95
C ASP A 360 -1.02 11.72 15.76
N GLU A 361 -2.08 11.24 15.11
CA GLU A 361 -3.22 10.64 15.81
C GLU A 361 -3.02 9.14 16.06
N VAL A 362 -2.57 8.38 15.06
CA VAL A 362 -2.43 6.93 15.22
C VAL A 362 -1.32 6.55 16.20
N TYR A 363 -0.22 7.29 16.25
CA TYR A 363 0.87 7.01 17.19
C TYR A 363 0.47 7.25 18.65
N LYS A 364 -0.47 8.16 18.92
CA LYS A 364 -1.09 8.28 20.27
C LYS A 364 -1.80 7.00 20.66
N SER A 365 -2.55 6.39 19.74
CA SER A 365 -3.26 5.13 19.98
C SER A 365 -2.31 3.93 20.06
N PHE A 366 -1.16 3.99 19.40
CA PHE A 366 -0.08 2.98 19.55
C PHE A 366 0.72 3.18 20.86
N GLY A 367 0.69 4.35 21.47
CA GLY A 367 1.40 4.63 22.72
C GLY A 367 2.84 5.04 22.56
N PHE A 368 3.25 5.61 21.42
CA PHE A 368 4.58 6.21 21.29
C PHE A 368 4.74 7.42 22.21
N ASN A 369 5.83 7.46 22.99
CA ASN A 369 6.09 8.55 23.92
C ASN A 369 6.48 9.84 23.20
N LYS A 370 7.19 9.75 22.07
CA LYS A 370 7.69 10.89 21.31
C LYS A 370 7.56 10.66 19.82
N PHE A 371 7.36 11.77 19.08
CA PHE A 371 7.41 11.81 17.63
C PHE A 371 8.20 13.04 17.19
N PHE A 372 9.40 12.82 16.68
CA PHE A 372 10.27 13.82 16.09
C PHE A 372 10.01 13.92 14.59
N ASP A 373 9.10 14.81 14.23
CA ASP A 373 8.68 15.07 12.85
C ASP A 373 9.49 16.19 12.20
N ALA A 374 9.21 16.56 10.95
CA ALA A 374 9.88 17.63 10.21
C ALA A 374 10.07 18.93 10.99
N SER A 375 9.22 19.22 11.97
CA SER A 375 9.33 20.43 12.78
C SER A 375 10.57 20.47 13.69
N TYR A 376 11.21 19.33 13.93
CA TYR A 376 12.42 19.21 14.74
C TYR A 376 13.72 19.41 13.94
N TYR A 377 13.67 19.33 12.62
CA TYR A 377 14.79 19.36 11.69
C TYR A 377 14.93 20.71 10.98
N ASP A 378 16.11 20.94 10.38
CA ASP A 378 16.33 22.06 9.47
C ASP A 378 15.82 21.70 8.07
N MET A 379 14.65 22.22 7.72
CA MET A 379 13.99 21.97 6.43
C MET A 379 14.51 22.94 5.34
N ASN A 380 15.82 23.05 5.21
CA ASN A 380 16.48 23.86 4.19
C ASN A 380 16.18 23.28 2.78
N GLU A 381 15.88 24.12 1.80
CA GLU A 381 15.51 23.69 0.43
C GLU A 381 16.57 22.76 -0.23
N LYS A 382 17.84 22.88 0.13
CA LYS A 382 18.92 22.02 -0.39
C LYS A 382 18.85 20.59 0.13
N ASP A 383 18.31 20.42 1.32
CA ASP A 383 18.30 19.16 2.06
C ASP A 383 16.93 18.49 2.02
N VAL A 384 15.94 19.13 1.38
CA VAL A 384 14.59 18.59 1.19
C VAL A 384 14.45 17.97 -0.19
N VAL A 385 13.80 16.81 -0.27
CA VAL A 385 13.45 16.13 -1.50
C VAL A 385 12.02 15.58 -1.40
N ASN A 386 11.20 15.73 -2.45
CA ASN A 386 9.82 15.22 -2.50
C ASN A 386 8.99 15.53 -1.24
N TYR A 387 9.00 14.57 -0.29
CA TYR A 387 8.12 14.54 0.87
C TYR A 387 8.77 15.06 2.15
N GLY A 388 10.06 15.39 2.14
CA GLY A 388 10.72 15.87 3.34
C GLY A 388 12.24 15.85 3.29
N LEU A 389 12.87 15.76 4.45
CA LEU A 389 14.31 15.84 4.61
C LEU A 389 15.01 14.62 4.01
N LYS A 390 16.11 14.83 3.26
CA LYS A 390 16.98 13.77 2.75
C LYS A 390 17.58 12.93 3.89
N ASP A 391 17.89 11.65 3.62
CA ASP A 391 18.27 10.70 4.67
C ASP A 391 19.60 11.04 5.37
N LYS A 392 20.61 11.57 4.67
CA LYS A 392 21.89 11.94 5.32
C LYS A 392 21.70 13.04 6.37
N PRO A 393 21.15 14.23 6.07
CA PRO A 393 20.86 15.23 7.10
C PRO A 393 19.85 14.72 8.13
N PHE A 394 18.84 13.94 7.75
CA PHE A 394 17.87 13.34 8.66
C PHE A 394 18.52 12.52 9.76
N PHE A 395 19.40 11.58 9.42
CA PHE A 395 20.12 10.80 10.43
C PHE A 395 21.02 11.67 11.29
N ASN A 396 21.78 12.59 10.68
CA ASN A 396 22.70 13.46 11.42
C ASN A 396 21.96 14.32 12.45
N GLU A 397 20.85 14.93 12.06
CA GLU A 397 20.06 15.78 12.96
C GLU A 397 19.22 14.98 13.97
N SER A 398 18.97 13.70 13.71
CA SER A 398 18.32 12.80 14.67
C SER A 398 19.20 12.39 15.83
N ILE A 399 20.53 12.44 15.68
CA ILE A 399 21.50 12.01 16.70
C ILE A 399 21.30 12.75 18.06
N PRO A 400 21.30 14.08 18.12
CA PRO A 400 21.08 14.79 19.38
C PRO A 400 19.71 14.52 20.00
N LEU A 401 18.69 14.26 19.19
CA LEU A 401 17.35 13.88 19.66
C LEU A 401 17.36 12.47 20.27
N LEU A 402 18.04 11.51 19.63
CA LEU A 402 18.21 10.14 20.15
C LEU A 402 18.92 10.12 21.50
N GLN A 403 19.95 10.94 21.68
CA GLN A 403 20.70 11.09 22.95
C GLN A 403 19.82 11.55 24.12
N THR A 404 18.68 12.21 23.86
CA THR A 404 17.74 12.63 24.91
C THR A 404 16.87 11.50 25.46
N LEU A 405 16.86 10.33 24.84
CA LEU A 405 15.99 9.22 25.22
C LEU A 405 16.56 8.41 26.37
N LYS A 406 15.70 8.07 27.32
CA LYS A 406 16.04 7.14 28.40
C LYS A 406 16.11 5.72 27.87
N GLN A 407 17.19 4.99 28.16
CA GLN A 407 17.32 3.56 27.86
C GLN A 407 16.64 2.68 28.93
N PRO A 408 16.15 1.47 28.56
CA PRO A 408 16.10 1.00 27.18
C PRO A 408 15.06 1.80 26.36
N PHE A 409 15.33 1.97 25.08
CA PHE A 409 14.40 2.63 24.18
C PHE A 409 13.98 1.72 23.01
N TYR A 410 12.81 2.02 22.46
CA TYR A 410 12.26 1.47 21.23
C TYR A 410 12.08 2.60 20.22
N THR A 411 12.90 2.62 19.17
CA THR A 411 12.94 3.72 18.21
C THR A 411 12.72 3.25 16.78
N LYS A 412 12.09 4.12 15.98
CA LYS A 412 11.87 3.91 14.55
C LYS A 412 12.36 5.11 13.76
N PHE A 413 13.23 4.89 12.79
CA PHE A 413 13.74 5.87 11.83
C PHE A 413 13.13 5.57 10.46
N ILE A 414 12.34 6.50 9.92
CA ILE A 414 11.62 6.34 8.65
C ILE A 414 12.32 7.19 7.61
N THR A 415 13.01 6.56 6.65
CA THR A 415 13.75 7.20 5.57
C THR A 415 12.82 7.69 4.46
N LEU A 416 13.31 8.55 3.56
CA LEU A 416 12.50 9.21 2.52
C LEU A 416 13.18 9.30 1.15
N SER A 417 14.52 9.32 1.08
CA SER A 417 15.22 9.67 -0.16
C SER A 417 15.00 8.68 -1.28
N ASN A 418 14.76 7.41 -0.97
CA ASN A 418 14.48 6.36 -1.95
C ASN A 418 13.01 6.24 -2.32
N HIS A 419 12.26 7.35 -2.30
CA HIS A 419 10.83 7.39 -2.64
C HIS A 419 10.62 7.78 -4.11
N PHE A 420 9.64 7.11 -4.75
CA PHE A 420 9.21 7.44 -6.11
C PHE A 420 8.93 8.96 -6.28
N PRO A 421 9.33 9.59 -7.37
CA PRO A 421 9.95 9.09 -8.61
C PRO A 421 11.49 9.01 -8.58
N TYR A 422 12.11 8.85 -7.43
CA TYR A 422 13.55 8.67 -7.21
C TYR A 422 14.41 9.86 -7.64
N PRO A 423 14.06 11.09 -7.27
CA PRO A 423 14.88 12.24 -7.61
C PRO A 423 16.17 12.24 -6.79
N ILE A 424 17.28 12.53 -7.45
CA ILE A 424 18.58 12.67 -6.81
C ILE A 424 19.39 13.76 -7.50
N ASP A 425 20.07 14.58 -6.71
CA ASP A 425 20.98 15.58 -7.23
C ASP A 425 22.23 14.92 -7.80
N LYS A 426 22.72 15.40 -8.94
CA LYS A 426 23.93 14.85 -9.58
C LYS A 426 25.16 14.84 -8.68
N ALA A 427 25.26 15.79 -7.77
CA ALA A 427 26.35 15.87 -6.80
C ALA A 427 26.29 14.79 -5.70
N GLU A 428 25.11 14.23 -5.46
CA GLU A 428 24.85 13.20 -4.44
C GLU A 428 24.80 11.79 -5.02
N ALA A 429 24.65 11.67 -6.35
CA ALA A 429 24.66 10.39 -7.05
C ALA A 429 26.09 9.86 -7.17
N THR A 430 26.42 8.83 -6.39
CA THR A 430 27.75 8.22 -6.30
C THR A 430 27.96 7.02 -7.23
N ILE A 431 26.90 6.62 -7.95
CA ILE A 431 26.93 5.63 -9.03
C ILE A 431 26.20 6.16 -10.27
N GLU A 432 26.55 5.63 -11.44
CA GLU A 432 25.84 5.95 -12.68
C GLU A 432 24.39 5.40 -12.67
N PRO A 433 23.43 6.07 -13.32
CA PRO A 433 22.09 5.54 -13.46
C PRO A 433 22.05 4.26 -14.32
N ALA A 434 21.01 3.49 -14.23
CA ALA A 434 20.73 2.46 -15.22
C ALA A 434 20.37 3.12 -16.57
N LYS A 435 20.30 2.32 -17.64
CA LYS A 435 20.06 2.83 -19.01
C LYS A 435 18.98 2.00 -19.68
N THR A 436 17.85 1.85 -19.01
CA THR A 436 16.71 1.08 -19.51
C THR A 436 15.80 1.91 -20.41
N GLY A 437 15.88 3.24 -20.30
CA GLY A 437 14.97 4.19 -20.95
C GLY A 437 13.72 4.50 -20.11
N ASP A 438 13.58 3.90 -18.92
CA ASP A 438 12.56 4.21 -17.92
C ASP A 438 13.21 5.03 -16.81
N SER A 439 12.84 6.30 -16.70
CA SER A 439 13.49 7.24 -15.78
C SER A 439 13.38 6.80 -14.31
N SER A 440 12.28 6.19 -13.91
CA SER A 440 12.09 5.72 -12.53
C SER A 440 13.02 4.57 -12.20
N VAL A 441 13.15 3.59 -13.11
CA VAL A 441 14.08 2.46 -12.94
C VAL A 441 15.52 2.95 -13.01
N ASP A 442 15.82 3.88 -13.92
CA ASP A 442 17.18 4.36 -14.15
C ASP A 442 17.76 5.08 -12.92
N THR A 443 16.96 5.87 -12.18
CA THR A 443 17.39 6.61 -11.00
C THR A 443 17.21 5.83 -9.68
N TYR A 444 16.39 4.79 -9.65
CA TYR A 444 16.13 3.98 -8.44
C TYR A 444 17.41 3.44 -7.79
N PHE A 445 18.37 2.98 -8.59
CA PHE A 445 19.63 2.47 -8.06
C PHE A 445 20.50 3.55 -7.41
N GLN A 446 20.42 4.79 -7.92
CA GLN A 446 21.17 5.91 -7.35
C GLN A 446 20.60 6.33 -6.00
N THR A 447 19.28 6.38 -5.86
CA THR A 447 18.63 6.70 -4.57
C THR A 447 18.79 5.57 -3.56
N ALA A 448 18.75 4.30 -3.99
CA ALA A 448 19.07 3.15 -3.14
C ALA A 448 20.53 3.20 -2.62
N ARG A 449 21.49 3.62 -3.48
CA ARG A 449 22.89 3.84 -3.06
C ARG A 449 23.00 4.97 -2.06
N TYR A 450 22.29 6.07 -2.25
CA TYR A 450 22.26 7.19 -1.31
C TYR A 450 21.72 6.77 0.06
N LEU A 451 20.66 5.95 0.08
CA LEU A 451 20.11 5.37 1.31
C LEU A 451 21.12 4.45 2.01
N ASP A 452 21.81 3.56 1.27
CA ASP A 452 22.86 2.69 1.80
C ASP A 452 23.98 3.48 2.51
N GLU A 453 24.43 4.57 1.89
CA GLU A 453 25.45 5.47 2.46
C GLU A 453 24.93 6.22 3.69
N SER A 454 23.66 6.60 3.70
CA SER A 454 23.03 7.31 4.81
C SER A 454 22.92 6.39 6.03
N VAL A 455 22.46 5.17 5.83
CA VAL A 455 22.40 4.14 6.89
C VAL A 455 23.80 3.81 7.42
N LYS A 456 24.80 3.70 6.52
CA LYS A 456 26.18 3.50 6.96
C LYS A 456 26.64 4.57 7.94
N GLY A 457 26.42 5.86 7.62
CA GLY A 457 26.80 6.97 8.50
C GLY A 457 26.14 6.87 9.87
N PHE A 458 24.86 6.51 9.93
CA PHE A 458 24.15 6.32 11.18
C PHE A 458 24.67 5.13 11.99
N ILE A 459 24.94 4.00 11.35
CA ILE A 459 25.53 2.83 12.03
C ILE A 459 26.96 3.13 12.54
N ASP A 460 27.75 3.90 11.80
CA ASP A 460 29.09 4.33 12.26
C ASP A 460 28.97 5.18 13.53
N TYR A 461 27.96 6.07 13.62
CA TYR A 461 27.67 6.80 14.86
C TYR A 461 27.26 5.84 16.00
N LEU A 462 26.36 4.88 15.76
CA LEU A 462 25.95 3.92 16.79
C LEU A 462 27.15 3.14 17.36
N LYS A 463 28.12 2.77 16.50
CA LYS A 463 29.38 2.14 16.93
C LYS A 463 30.21 3.07 17.79
N GLN A 464 30.37 4.33 17.40
CA GLN A 464 31.16 5.32 18.15
C GLN A 464 30.57 5.66 19.53
N SER A 465 29.23 5.68 19.61
CA SER A 465 28.50 5.99 20.86
C SER A 465 28.32 4.79 21.80
N GLY A 466 28.72 3.59 21.38
CA GLY A 466 28.48 2.34 22.13
C GLY A 466 27.06 1.82 22.08
N LEU A 467 26.12 2.51 21.40
CA LEU A 467 24.73 2.05 21.24
C LEU A 467 24.66 0.78 20.37
N TYR A 468 25.62 0.60 19.46
CA TYR A 468 25.67 -0.58 18.58
C TYR A 468 25.74 -1.91 19.37
N ASP A 469 26.47 -1.95 20.46
CA ASP A 469 26.68 -3.17 21.27
C ASP A 469 25.59 -3.39 22.31
N ASN A 470 24.67 -2.43 22.48
CA ASN A 470 23.53 -2.51 23.41
C ASN A 470 22.17 -2.33 22.71
N SER A 471 22.13 -2.58 21.40
CA SER A 471 20.89 -2.41 20.63
C SER A 471 20.65 -3.57 19.69
N ILE A 472 19.39 -4.04 19.65
CA ILE A 472 18.87 -4.80 18.51
C ILE A 472 18.63 -3.79 17.39
N ILE A 473 19.21 -4.05 16.21
CA ILE A 473 19.01 -3.22 15.02
C ILE A 473 18.18 -4.03 14.04
N VAL A 474 17.01 -3.49 13.66
CA VAL A 474 16.10 -4.09 12.69
C VAL A 474 16.03 -3.18 11.48
N MET A 475 16.49 -3.67 10.32
CA MET A 475 16.34 -2.98 9.05
C MET A 475 15.41 -3.78 8.15
N TYR A 476 14.47 -3.12 7.50
CA TYR A 476 13.54 -3.78 6.59
C TYR A 476 13.12 -2.84 5.46
N GLY A 477 12.90 -3.41 4.26
CA GLY A 477 12.21 -2.70 3.19
C GLY A 477 10.70 -2.70 3.46
N ASP A 478 10.05 -1.56 3.31
CA ASP A 478 8.64 -1.42 3.66
C ASP A 478 7.68 -1.87 2.55
N HIS A 479 8.06 -1.68 1.31
CA HIS A 479 7.31 -2.16 0.15
C HIS A 479 8.18 -2.13 -1.11
N TYR A 480 7.59 -2.53 -2.25
CA TYR A 480 8.28 -2.44 -3.53
C TYR A 480 8.57 -0.99 -3.93
N GLY A 481 9.73 -0.76 -4.52
CA GLY A 481 10.06 0.50 -5.19
C GLY A 481 9.58 0.51 -6.64
N ILE A 482 9.83 -0.58 -7.36
CA ILE A 482 9.48 -0.70 -8.77
C ILE A 482 8.27 -1.62 -8.94
N SER A 483 7.17 -1.08 -9.45
CA SER A 483 5.93 -1.82 -9.72
C SER A 483 6.00 -2.64 -11.02
N ASP A 484 5.03 -3.52 -11.22
CA ASP A 484 4.86 -4.31 -12.44
C ASP A 484 4.60 -3.47 -13.70
N ASN A 485 4.20 -2.22 -13.57
CA ASN A 485 4.11 -1.27 -14.68
C ASN A 485 5.47 -1.02 -15.38
N HIS A 486 6.57 -1.26 -14.68
CA HIS A 486 7.94 -1.11 -15.16
C HIS A 486 8.57 -2.43 -15.61
N SER A 487 7.77 -3.50 -15.84
CA SER A 487 8.27 -4.85 -16.15
C SER A 487 9.18 -4.91 -17.37
N ALA A 488 8.98 -4.05 -18.39
CA ALA A 488 9.84 -4.00 -19.58
C ALA A 488 11.27 -3.54 -19.23
N ALA A 489 11.41 -2.51 -18.39
CA ALA A 489 12.70 -2.03 -17.92
C ALA A 489 13.33 -3.04 -16.95
N MET A 490 12.53 -3.60 -16.02
CA MET A 490 13.01 -4.62 -15.09
C MET A 490 13.46 -5.91 -15.79
N SER A 491 12.86 -6.26 -16.93
CA SER A 491 13.34 -7.39 -17.74
C SER A 491 14.77 -7.18 -18.23
N GLN A 492 15.14 -5.94 -18.57
CA GLN A 492 16.52 -5.61 -18.97
C GLN A 492 17.47 -5.70 -17.76
N ILE A 493 17.04 -5.19 -16.60
CA ILE A 493 17.83 -5.21 -15.35
C ILE A 493 18.07 -6.65 -14.86
N MET A 494 17.03 -7.47 -14.85
CA MET A 494 17.08 -8.84 -14.34
C MET A 494 17.59 -9.87 -15.36
N GLY A 495 17.72 -9.48 -16.64
CA GLY A 495 18.17 -10.37 -17.71
C GLY A 495 17.19 -11.50 -18.03
N LYS A 496 15.90 -11.35 -17.67
CA LYS A 496 14.84 -12.32 -17.90
C LYS A 496 13.48 -11.62 -18.04
N GLU A 497 12.52 -12.28 -18.69
CA GLU A 497 11.17 -11.76 -18.81
C GLU A 497 10.48 -11.65 -17.44
N MET A 498 9.97 -10.46 -17.12
CA MET A 498 9.21 -10.20 -15.90
C MET A 498 7.74 -10.55 -16.11
N ASN A 499 7.41 -11.84 -15.99
CA ASN A 499 6.03 -12.34 -15.98
C ASN A 499 5.40 -12.22 -14.58
N ALA A 500 4.15 -12.69 -14.39
CA ALA A 500 3.43 -12.58 -13.12
C ALA A 500 4.16 -13.30 -11.97
N PHE A 501 4.77 -14.47 -12.22
CA PHE A 501 5.56 -15.20 -11.23
C PHE A 501 6.81 -14.42 -10.81
N GLU A 502 7.57 -13.91 -11.78
CA GLU A 502 8.80 -13.15 -11.52
C GLU A 502 8.50 -11.83 -10.80
N ASN A 503 7.41 -11.16 -11.15
CA ASN A 503 6.95 -9.97 -10.43
C ASN A 503 6.57 -10.29 -8.97
N ALA A 504 5.94 -11.44 -8.71
CA ALA A 504 5.65 -11.87 -7.34
C ALA A 504 6.93 -12.16 -6.55
N GLN A 505 7.96 -12.76 -7.17
CA GLN A 505 9.25 -12.96 -6.53
C GLN A 505 9.99 -11.64 -6.28
N LEU A 506 9.77 -10.63 -7.12
CA LEU A 506 10.34 -9.28 -6.96
C LEU A 506 9.72 -8.51 -5.76
N GLN A 507 8.60 -8.99 -5.19
CA GLN A 507 7.99 -8.42 -3.98
C GLN A 507 8.78 -8.73 -2.69
N ARG A 508 9.89 -9.47 -2.78
CA ARG A 508 10.80 -9.61 -1.64
C ARG A 508 11.40 -8.26 -1.24
N VAL A 509 11.40 -8.03 0.07
CA VAL A 509 12.11 -6.93 0.71
C VAL A 509 13.11 -7.51 1.72
N PRO A 510 14.23 -6.87 2.04
CA PRO A 510 15.11 -7.39 3.06
C PRO A 510 14.48 -7.28 4.45
N LEU A 511 14.71 -8.29 5.29
CA LEU A 511 14.63 -8.17 6.74
C LEU A 511 15.99 -8.55 7.31
N ILE A 512 16.57 -7.63 8.07
CA ILE A 512 17.92 -7.75 8.65
C ILE A 512 17.77 -7.46 10.14
N ILE A 513 18.07 -8.44 11.00
CA ILE A 513 17.99 -8.30 12.45
C ILE A 513 19.36 -8.57 13.04
N ARG A 514 20.01 -7.55 13.59
CA ARG A 514 21.25 -7.71 14.36
C ARG A 514 20.94 -7.75 15.84
N VAL A 515 21.40 -8.81 16.50
CA VAL A 515 21.32 -8.96 17.97
C VAL A 515 22.71 -9.16 18.52
N PRO A 516 23.25 -8.25 19.34
CA PRO A 516 24.58 -8.38 19.92
C PRO A 516 24.78 -9.70 20.66
N GLY A 517 25.86 -10.40 20.36
CA GLY A 517 26.22 -11.67 21.02
C GLY A 517 25.43 -12.90 20.56
N MET A 518 24.55 -12.75 19.58
CA MET A 518 23.81 -13.87 18.95
C MET A 518 24.49 -14.28 17.64
N GLU A 519 24.60 -15.56 17.37
CA GLU A 519 25.11 -16.05 16.10
C GLU A 519 24.14 -15.69 14.98
N GLY A 520 24.66 -15.02 13.95
CA GLY A 520 23.91 -14.58 12.77
C GLY A 520 23.95 -15.58 11.63
N GLY A 521 23.59 -15.12 10.45
CA GLY A 521 23.61 -15.87 9.19
C GLY A 521 22.36 -15.67 8.35
N VAL A 522 22.37 -16.23 7.15
CA VAL A 522 21.21 -16.19 6.25
C VAL A 522 20.12 -17.11 6.74
N GLN A 523 18.91 -16.59 6.81
CA GLN A 523 17.70 -17.29 7.21
C GLN A 523 16.82 -17.46 5.97
N HIS A 524 16.52 -18.72 5.61
CA HIS A 524 15.77 -19.06 4.39
C HIS A 524 14.27 -19.21 4.59
N GLN A 525 13.78 -18.99 5.81
CA GLN A 525 12.35 -19.07 6.11
C GLN A 525 11.58 -18.02 5.33
N TYR A 526 10.43 -18.42 4.80
CA TYR A 526 9.47 -17.54 4.18
C TYR A 526 8.66 -16.82 5.25
N GLY A 527 8.64 -15.49 5.19
CA GLY A 527 7.90 -14.67 6.13
C GLY A 527 7.52 -13.31 5.57
N GLY A 528 6.74 -12.58 6.33
CA GLY A 528 6.26 -11.25 5.95
C GLY A 528 6.22 -10.27 7.13
N GLU A 529 5.79 -9.06 6.87
CA GLU A 529 5.85 -7.95 7.82
C GLU A 529 5.09 -8.22 9.13
N ILE A 530 3.98 -8.98 9.08
CA ILE A 530 3.22 -9.35 10.30
C ILE A 530 4.02 -10.23 11.25
N ASP A 531 5.06 -10.92 10.78
CA ASP A 531 5.87 -11.86 11.56
C ASP A 531 6.98 -11.15 12.37
N VAL A 532 7.27 -9.89 12.07
CA VAL A 532 8.39 -9.15 12.69
C VAL A 532 8.11 -8.88 14.17
N LEU A 533 6.88 -8.45 14.53
CA LEU A 533 6.56 -8.13 15.93
C LEU A 533 6.67 -9.35 16.86
N PRO A 534 6.04 -10.52 16.57
CA PRO A 534 6.21 -11.69 17.43
C PRO A 534 7.67 -12.16 17.51
N THR A 535 8.43 -12.09 16.42
CA THR A 535 9.87 -12.40 16.41
C THR A 535 10.66 -11.48 17.34
N LEU A 536 10.43 -10.15 17.24
CA LEU A 536 11.11 -9.19 18.11
C LEU A 536 10.74 -9.36 19.58
N LEU A 537 9.45 -9.54 19.90
CA LEU A 537 8.98 -9.70 21.25
C LEU A 537 9.56 -10.96 21.91
N HIS A 538 9.67 -12.06 21.18
CA HIS A 538 10.31 -13.27 21.64
C HIS A 538 11.82 -13.07 21.88
N LEU A 539 12.53 -12.38 20.98
CA LEU A 539 13.94 -11.99 21.19
C LEU A 539 14.11 -11.12 22.46
N LEU A 540 13.15 -10.27 22.78
CA LEU A 540 13.14 -9.46 24.00
C LEU A 540 12.67 -10.22 25.25
N GLY A 541 12.25 -11.50 25.12
CA GLY A 541 11.78 -12.36 26.21
C GLY A 541 10.33 -12.12 26.63
N THR A 542 9.51 -11.61 25.73
CA THR A 542 8.06 -11.42 25.92
C THR A 542 7.30 -12.51 25.18
N ASP A 543 6.57 -13.36 25.92
CA ASP A 543 5.68 -14.35 25.33
C ASP A 543 4.46 -13.67 24.71
N THR A 544 4.18 -14.01 23.44
CA THR A 544 3.11 -13.37 22.64
C THR A 544 1.79 -14.13 22.65
N LYS A 545 1.70 -15.29 23.32
CA LYS A 545 0.57 -16.23 23.28
C LYS A 545 -0.80 -15.59 23.56
N ASN A 546 -0.85 -14.59 24.43
CA ASN A 546 -2.09 -13.94 24.83
C ASN A 546 -2.38 -12.65 24.04
N TYR A 547 -1.47 -12.18 23.20
CA TYR A 547 -1.69 -11.02 22.34
C TYR A 547 -2.40 -11.40 21.04
N VAL A 548 -3.11 -10.46 20.46
CA VAL A 548 -3.81 -10.66 19.19
C VAL A 548 -2.83 -10.32 18.06
N GLN A 549 -2.17 -11.34 17.55
CA GLN A 549 -1.16 -11.24 16.49
C GLN A 549 -1.43 -12.32 15.43
N PHE A 550 -1.44 -11.92 14.16
CA PHE A 550 -1.69 -12.81 13.01
C PHE A 550 -0.41 -13.38 12.40
N GLY A 551 0.73 -12.76 12.68
CA GLY A 551 2.05 -13.28 12.38
C GLY A 551 2.56 -14.25 13.44
N SER A 552 3.68 -14.90 13.16
CA SER A 552 4.36 -15.83 14.07
C SER A 552 5.87 -15.55 14.09
N ASP A 553 6.55 -16.00 15.13
CA ASP A 553 8.00 -15.87 15.26
C ASP A 553 8.73 -16.60 14.13
N LEU A 554 9.45 -15.85 13.29
CA LEU A 554 10.26 -16.37 12.19
C LEU A 554 11.33 -17.38 12.62
N LEU A 555 11.77 -17.30 13.88
CA LEU A 555 12.79 -18.20 14.45
C LEU A 555 12.17 -19.45 15.11
N SER A 556 10.84 -19.50 15.22
CA SER A 556 10.15 -20.67 15.75
C SER A 556 10.17 -21.84 14.77
N PRO A 557 10.45 -23.07 15.23
CA PRO A 557 10.32 -24.27 14.39
C PRO A 557 8.87 -24.55 13.98
N GLU A 558 7.88 -23.94 14.66
CA GLU A 558 6.45 -24.06 14.37
C GLU A 558 5.95 -23.00 13.37
N HIS A 559 6.82 -22.06 12.94
CA HIS A 559 6.48 -21.03 11.98
C HIS A 559 5.98 -21.63 10.66
N LYS A 560 4.77 -21.23 10.26
CA LYS A 560 4.16 -21.66 9.00
C LYS A 560 4.60 -20.71 7.89
N GLN A 561 5.48 -21.18 7.04
CA GLN A 561 6.11 -20.42 5.97
C GLN A 561 5.15 -20.14 4.79
N VAL A 562 3.97 -19.59 5.07
CA VAL A 562 3.01 -19.15 4.06
C VAL A 562 2.80 -17.66 4.25
N VAL A 563 3.15 -16.87 3.25
CA VAL A 563 3.12 -15.42 3.28
C VAL A 563 1.90 -14.91 2.52
N PRO A 564 0.82 -14.48 3.19
CA PRO A 564 -0.34 -13.90 2.53
C PRO A 564 -0.03 -12.50 2.01
N PHE A 565 -0.44 -12.21 0.78
CA PHE A 565 -0.54 -10.84 0.29
C PHE A 565 -1.95 -10.28 0.51
N ARG A 566 -2.07 -8.96 0.58
CA ARG A 566 -3.34 -8.29 0.88
C ARG A 566 -4.48 -8.62 -0.12
N ASN A 567 -4.14 -8.98 -1.34
CA ASN A 567 -5.07 -9.39 -2.39
C ASN A 567 -5.47 -10.88 -2.37
N GLY A 568 -5.06 -11.64 -1.34
CA GLY A 568 -5.36 -13.06 -1.19
C GLY A 568 -4.43 -14.00 -1.96
N ASN A 569 -3.47 -13.48 -2.71
CA ASN A 569 -2.34 -14.27 -3.23
C ASN A 569 -1.43 -14.67 -2.08
N TYR A 570 -0.57 -15.68 -2.29
CA TYR A 570 0.43 -16.06 -1.30
C TYR A 570 1.68 -16.67 -1.92
N VAL A 571 2.76 -16.66 -1.15
CA VAL A 571 3.99 -17.39 -1.45
C VAL A 571 4.32 -18.34 -0.29
N SER A 572 4.78 -19.53 -0.63
CA SER A 572 5.33 -20.51 0.32
C SER A 572 6.60 -21.14 -0.26
N PRO A 573 7.36 -21.95 0.47
CA PRO A 573 8.52 -22.67 -0.07
C PRO A 573 8.20 -23.56 -1.28
N THR A 574 6.97 -24.08 -1.35
CA THR A 574 6.53 -25.04 -2.36
C THR A 574 5.70 -24.39 -3.46
N VAL A 575 4.84 -23.44 -3.13
CA VAL A 575 3.83 -22.88 -4.05
C VAL A 575 3.79 -21.36 -3.99
N THR A 576 3.79 -20.74 -5.16
CA THR A 576 3.41 -19.33 -5.38
C THR A 576 2.03 -19.31 -6.03
N ALA A 577 1.03 -18.81 -5.32
CA ALA A 577 -0.37 -18.72 -5.77
C ALA A 577 -0.71 -17.29 -6.18
N LEU A 578 -1.08 -17.11 -7.45
CA LEU A 578 -1.34 -15.80 -8.06
C LEU A 578 -2.65 -15.84 -8.86
N ASN A 579 -3.68 -15.18 -8.38
CA ASN A 579 -4.95 -14.99 -9.09
C ASN A 579 -5.56 -16.31 -9.60
N GLY A 580 -5.52 -17.36 -8.73
CA GLY A 580 -6.05 -18.69 -9.06
C GLY A 580 -5.17 -19.52 -10.00
N LYS A 581 -3.94 -19.11 -10.22
CA LYS A 581 -2.87 -19.89 -10.87
C LYS A 581 -1.82 -20.25 -9.84
N TYR A 582 -1.25 -21.43 -10.00
CA TYR A 582 -0.29 -21.98 -9.03
C TYR A 582 1.00 -22.36 -9.71
N TYR A 583 2.10 -22.02 -9.08
CA TYR A 583 3.43 -22.21 -9.60
C TYR A 583 4.29 -22.89 -8.52
N ASP A 584 5.14 -23.81 -8.92
CA ASP A 584 6.24 -24.29 -8.09
C ASP A 584 7.18 -23.10 -7.78
N THR A 585 7.39 -22.81 -6.51
CA THR A 585 8.12 -21.60 -6.10
C THR A 585 9.59 -21.62 -6.51
N ALA A 586 10.20 -22.81 -6.59
CA ALA A 586 11.61 -22.93 -6.95
C ALA A 586 11.84 -22.78 -8.46
N THR A 587 10.90 -23.24 -9.29
CA THR A 587 11.09 -23.32 -10.74
C THR A 587 10.23 -22.37 -11.56
N GLY A 588 9.19 -21.79 -10.97
CA GLY A 588 8.20 -20.96 -11.66
C GLY A 588 7.30 -21.73 -12.64
N LYS A 589 7.34 -23.05 -12.63
CA LYS A 589 6.50 -23.87 -13.51
C LYS A 589 5.09 -24.01 -12.95
N PRO A 590 4.07 -23.98 -13.80
CA PRO A 590 2.70 -24.25 -13.37
C PRO A 590 2.57 -25.62 -12.67
N VAL A 591 1.78 -25.67 -11.61
CA VAL A 591 1.44 -26.90 -10.89
C VAL A 591 -0.07 -27.06 -10.80
N GLU A 592 -0.52 -28.31 -10.69
CA GLU A 592 -1.93 -28.65 -10.49
C GLU A 592 -2.40 -28.29 -9.07
N PHE A 593 -3.70 -28.11 -8.92
CA PHE A 593 -4.32 -27.81 -7.62
C PHE A 593 -4.26 -29.02 -6.69
N THR A 594 -3.68 -28.86 -5.51
CA THR A 594 -3.47 -29.90 -4.50
C THR A 594 -4.22 -29.61 -3.20
N ASP A 595 -4.31 -30.59 -2.31
CA ASP A 595 -4.88 -30.40 -0.96
C ASP A 595 -4.04 -29.42 -0.13
N GLU A 596 -2.73 -29.35 -0.31
CA GLU A 596 -1.85 -28.36 0.32
C GLU A 596 -2.23 -26.94 -0.12
N ILE A 597 -2.40 -26.72 -1.42
CA ILE A 597 -2.81 -25.43 -1.98
C ILE A 597 -4.16 -25.02 -1.36
N LYS A 598 -5.12 -25.93 -1.31
CA LYS A 598 -6.43 -25.68 -0.71
C LYS A 598 -6.33 -25.28 0.78
N GLN A 599 -5.50 -25.97 1.55
CA GLN A 599 -5.28 -25.64 2.96
C GLN A 599 -4.63 -24.27 3.14
N ASN A 600 -3.61 -23.96 2.33
CA ASN A 600 -2.95 -22.67 2.34
C ASN A 600 -3.91 -21.52 1.96
N GLU A 601 -4.72 -21.69 0.91
CA GLU A 601 -5.75 -20.70 0.54
C GLU A 601 -6.75 -20.45 1.68
N GLN A 602 -7.23 -21.53 2.33
CA GLN A 602 -8.16 -21.40 3.46
C GLN A 602 -7.52 -20.68 4.65
N MET A 603 -6.25 -20.94 4.94
CA MET A 603 -5.51 -20.26 6.00
C MET A 603 -5.33 -18.76 5.65
N VAL A 604 -4.90 -18.44 4.44
CA VAL A 604 -4.74 -17.06 3.96
C VAL A 604 -6.06 -16.28 4.07
N GLN A 605 -7.15 -16.84 3.56
CA GLN A 605 -8.48 -16.20 3.62
C GLN A 605 -8.94 -15.97 5.06
N LYS A 606 -8.75 -16.96 5.96
CA LYS A 606 -9.13 -16.82 7.37
C LYS A 606 -8.29 -15.76 8.08
N SER A 607 -6.97 -15.75 7.88
CA SER A 607 -6.07 -14.75 8.47
C SER A 607 -6.47 -13.34 8.05
N LEU A 608 -6.66 -13.10 6.77
CA LEU A 608 -7.08 -11.80 6.24
C LEU A 608 -8.45 -11.39 6.79
N LYS A 609 -9.42 -12.31 6.75
CA LYS A 609 -10.79 -12.05 7.24
C LYS A 609 -10.80 -11.69 8.73
N TYR A 610 -10.12 -12.46 9.56
CA TYR A 610 -10.13 -12.22 11.00
C TYR A 610 -9.34 -10.95 11.38
N SER A 611 -8.24 -10.67 10.71
CA SER A 611 -7.54 -9.39 10.87
C SER A 611 -8.44 -8.21 10.50
N ASP A 612 -9.17 -8.30 9.38
CA ASP A 612 -10.14 -7.27 8.96
C ASP A 612 -11.27 -7.10 9.99
N GLN A 613 -11.77 -8.18 10.58
CA GLN A 613 -12.79 -8.11 11.63
C GLN A 613 -12.27 -7.42 12.89
N VAL A 614 -11.04 -7.73 13.32
CA VAL A 614 -10.40 -7.07 14.46
C VAL A 614 -10.29 -5.58 14.23
N VAL A 615 -9.77 -5.18 13.08
CA VAL A 615 -9.51 -3.77 12.77
C VAL A 615 -10.81 -3.01 12.49
N ASN A 616 -11.73 -3.56 11.69
CA ASN A 616 -13.00 -2.89 11.37
C ASN A 616 -13.93 -2.78 12.57
N GLY A 617 -14.03 -3.85 13.36
CA GLY A 617 -14.87 -3.94 14.54
C GLY A 617 -14.28 -3.27 15.78
N ASP A 618 -12.99 -2.85 15.75
CA ASP A 618 -12.26 -2.40 16.94
C ASP A 618 -12.38 -3.45 18.06
N LEU A 619 -12.16 -4.73 17.71
CA LEU A 619 -12.46 -5.84 18.63
C LEU A 619 -11.54 -5.89 19.84
N LEU A 620 -10.35 -5.28 19.78
CA LEU A 620 -9.42 -5.23 20.90
C LEU A 620 -9.99 -4.46 22.11
N ARG A 621 -11.04 -3.64 21.93
CA ARG A 621 -11.77 -3.02 23.04
C ARG A 621 -12.50 -4.02 23.94
N PHE A 622 -12.75 -5.25 23.43
CA PHE A 622 -13.42 -6.33 24.17
C PHE A 622 -12.45 -7.34 24.78
N TYR A 623 -11.13 -7.16 24.55
CA TYR A 623 -10.14 -8.09 25.04
C TYR A 623 -8.85 -7.40 25.48
N THR A 624 -8.52 -7.58 26.74
CA THR A 624 -7.25 -7.12 27.32
C THR A 624 -6.46 -8.34 27.81
N PRO A 625 -5.25 -8.59 27.28
CA PRO A 625 -4.38 -9.63 27.82
C PRO A 625 -4.06 -9.41 29.30
N GLU A 626 -3.88 -10.49 30.04
CA GLU A 626 -3.47 -10.40 31.44
C GLU A 626 -2.13 -9.66 31.55
N GLY A 627 -2.06 -8.70 32.48
CA GLY A 627 -0.88 -7.85 32.68
C GLY A 627 -0.70 -6.70 31.67
N PHE A 628 -1.57 -6.59 30.65
CA PHE A 628 -1.54 -5.48 29.72
C PHE A 628 -2.52 -4.36 30.13
N THR A 629 -2.08 -3.12 30.03
CA THR A 629 -2.94 -1.93 30.23
C THR A 629 -3.18 -1.25 28.89
N PRO A 630 -4.43 -1.09 28.44
CA PRO A 630 -4.74 -0.38 27.20
C PRO A 630 -4.20 1.06 27.19
N VAL A 631 -3.80 1.51 26.01
CA VAL A 631 -3.30 2.87 25.82
C VAL A 631 -4.42 3.89 25.97
N GLU A 632 -4.15 4.98 26.68
CA GLU A 632 -5.00 6.16 26.73
C GLU A 632 -4.41 7.26 25.83
N PRO A 633 -4.93 7.46 24.59
CA PRO A 633 -4.33 8.38 23.62
C PRO A 633 -4.23 9.83 24.10
N SER A 634 -5.11 10.25 25.00
CA SER A 634 -5.11 11.60 25.59
C SER A 634 -3.87 11.93 26.45
N LYS A 635 -3.12 10.90 26.87
CA LYS A 635 -1.87 11.08 27.63
C LYS A 635 -0.67 11.46 26.73
N TYR A 636 -0.81 11.36 25.41
CA TYR A 636 0.26 11.59 24.44
C TYR A 636 0.06 12.91 23.71
N ASN A 637 1.14 13.69 23.60
CA ASN A 637 1.14 14.97 22.92
C ASN A 637 2.48 15.22 22.21
N TYR A 638 2.43 15.43 20.91
CA TYR A 638 3.61 15.66 20.05
C TYR A 638 3.83 17.15 19.70
N ASN A 639 3.19 18.09 20.42
CA ASN A 639 3.34 19.53 20.21
C ASN A 639 4.35 20.19 21.17
N ASN A 640 5.28 19.43 21.75
CA ASN A 640 6.22 19.89 22.78
C ASN A 640 7.60 20.29 22.24
N ARG A 641 7.72 20.65 20.96
CA ARG A 641 8.98 20.98 20.26
C ARG A 641 9.92 21.88 21.07
N ASP A 642 9.40 22.99 21.61
CA ASP A 642 10.25 23.98 22.30
C ASP A 642 10.83 23.45 23.60
N LYS A 643 10.09 22.60 24.33
CA LYS A 643 10.57 21.93 25.54
C LYS A 643 11.64 20.87 25.24
N ASP A 644 11.49 20.15 24.13
CA ASP A 644 12.43 19.11 23.74
C ASP A 644 13.72 19.72 23.16
N LYS A 645 13.64 20.80 22.37
CA LYS A 645 14.83 21.55 21.88
C LYS A 645 15.63 22.22 23.00
N THR A 646 14.98 22.66 24.06
CA THR A 646 15.70 23.22 25.23
C THR A 646 16.50 22.16 25.96
N LYS A 647 16.02 20.90 25.99
CA LYS A 647 16.78 19.77 26.60
C LYS A 647 18.01 19.38 25.77
N VAL A 648 17.93 19.46 24.44
CA VAL A 648 19.09 19.22 23.55
C VAL A 648 20.19 20.24 23.81
N LYS A 649 19.87 21.54 23.91
CA LYS A 649 20.84 22.60 24.20
C LYS A 649 21.53 22.45 25.58
N THR A 650 20.77 21.97 26.58
CA THR A 650 21.34 21.76 27.93
C THR A 650 22.29 20.54 28.01
N THR A 651 22.13 19.56 27.10
CA THR A 651 23.07 18.43 27.01
C THR A 651 24.35 18.81 26.26
N GLU A 652 24.29 19.65 25.22
CA GLU A 652 25.47 20.16 24.52
C GLU A 652 26.31 21.09 25.39
N ASP A 653 25.68 21.95 26.21
CA ASP A 653 26.36 22.85 27.15
C ASP A 653 26.93 22.13 28.41
N GLY A 654 26.48 20.87 28.67
CA GLY A 654 26.92 20.06 29.81
C GLY A 654 28.18 19.24 29.59
N GLU A 655 28.58 18.99 28.35
CA GLU A 655 29.80 18.24 27.99
C GLU A 655 31.05 19.13 27.88
N THR A 656 30.93 20.44 28.07
CA THR A 656 32.04 21.41 28.03
C THR A 656 32.58 21.80 29.43
N LYS A 657 32.47 20.89 30.40
CA LYS A 657 33.12 21.08 31.71
C LYS A 657 33.91 19.84 32.15
#